data_25703895fa72e0d46d59574d80239a3d
#
_entry.id   25703895fa72e0d46d59574d80239a3d
#
_cell.length_a   1.000
_cell.length_b   1.000
_cell.length_c   1.000
_cell.angle_alpha   90.00
_cell.angle_beta   90.00
_cell.angle_gamma   90.00
#
_symmetry.space_group_name_H-M   'P 1'
#
loop_
_entity.id
_entity.type
_entity.pdbx_description
1 polymer ?
#
loop_
_entity_poly.entity_id
_entity_poly.type
_entity_poly.pdbx_seq_one_letter_code
_entity_poly.pdbx_strand_id
1 'polypeptide(L)'
;MKTAKTILELLSGKNTVATVKDWIQKNKTKGRSALAQHLCRALNITDHLGKPRIAGVHVALRTLESRGFWKLPRLRSGIRAKQQPRRLNTAVRAPKGVPVRVEEVKGLRLVEVSTGDDQAFRTWNELMLTEHPLKDCRLVGRQLRYLIGSDHGWLGAIGFGSCALYLSARDEWIGWDASTRKSFQDRVINMTRFLIRPQVRCQNLASRVLSLCIERIGSDFSARYGFEPWLLESFVDTEQHLGTSYQAANWLPIGTTAGQGRNVHASRTPKTSKAVYLYELTRDWRNRMGLPPLSEKIKPVDLEEAFHNGNWIEAEFGNVDLGHKDREQRLVRIATAKAQQPSAPYTECFAGNRHELKAYYRFIDCDAKEVNPDSILHGHRERTIGRMKKYDRVLAIQDTSDLDFSERLHCNGLGDIGKNQTGAVSQGLKMHSSLAVAEKGVPLGVLKIQYYASHYDETKKVQDRPIEEKESYRWLNTIDDLNSVAEYLPETELIAVGDRESDMFELFDYRRRKAPRVHLLVRAKHNRCLEENSRKLFDHLDALPVMAQAQIEVPRQREKKSKPSKPGRIALPARTAHVNVKWDKVTLSPPDTSQTRNLQPVEIYALSVVEPHPPEGAKALRWVLLTTVPIRSRKEALRCLRWYTMRWRIEEWHRVLKSGCHIESHQHHTADRLARAICIDAVIAWRVMLLALLGREIPEMPCELLFSSWECRLLERLQPLVAADTMTGKKNCA
;
A
#
# COMPACT_ATOMS: atom_id res chain seq x y z
N MET A 1 38.73 -3.52 -3.29
CA MET A 1 38.24 -2.82 -4.52
C MET A 1 39.03 -1.51 -4.70
N LYS A 2 39.77 -1.36 -5.79
CA LYS A 2 40.45 -0.08 -6.06
C LYS A 2 39.41 0.94 -6.55
N THR A 3 39.09 1.96 -5.77
CA THR A 3 38.16 3.04 -6.14
C THR A 3 38.69 3.86 -7.33
N ALA A 4 37.85 4.71 -7.95
CA ALA A 4 38.30 5.61 -9.04
C ALA A 4 39.44 6.53 -8.57
N LYS A 5 39.44 6.95 -7.32
CA LYS A 5 40.51 7.74 -6.65
C LYS A 5 41.81 6.92 -6.61
N THR A 6 41.73 5.66 -6.25
CA THR A 6 42.89 4.73 -6.22
C THR A 6 43.47 4.46 -7.61
N ILE A 7 42.64 4.39 -8.67
CA ILE A 7 43.14 4.23 -10.07
C ILE A 7 43.87 5.50 -10.51
N LEU A 8 43.36 6.66 -10.16
CA LEU A 8 44.02 7.94 -10.49
C LEU A 8 45.40 8.07 -9.81
N GLU A 9 45.50 7.71 -8.53
CA GLU A 9 46.72 7.68 -7.73
C GLU A 9 47.72 6.69 -8.32
N LEU A 10 47.32 5.48 -8.68
CA LEU A 10 48.17 4.47 -9.33
C LEU A 10 48.74 4.97 -10.67
N LEU A 11 47.92 5.66 -11.47
CA LEU A 11 48.36 6.14 -12.79
C LEU A 11 49.21 7.44 -12.69
N SER A 12 49.15 8.18 -11.58
CA SER A 12 49.98 9.37 -11.35
C SER A 12 51.35 9.06 -10.77
N GLY A 13 51.63 7.83 -10.40
CA GLY A 13 52.95 7.41 -9.89
C GLY A 13 54.05 7.57 -10.94
N LYS A 14 55.26 8.04 -10.53
CA LYS A 14 56.37 8.34 -11.44
C LYS A 14 56.71 7.23 -12.43
N ASN A 15 56.76 5.99 -11.95
CA ASN A 15 57.03 4.81 -12.79
C ASN A 15 55.93 4.51 -13.81
N THR A 16 54.67 4.67 -13.39
CA THR A 16 53.49 4.43 -14.25
C THR A 16 53.40 5.52 -15.32
N VAL A 17 53.68 6.76 -14.97
CA VAL A 17 53.74 7.90 -15.93
C VAL A 17 54.77 7.64 -17.00
N ALA A 18 55.98 7.17 -16.63
CA ALA A 18 57.03 6.81 -17.60
C ALA A 18 56.57 5.67 -18.54
N THR A 19 55.95 4.62 -17.96
CA THR A 19 55.41 3.48 -18.75
C THR A 19 54.31 3.91 -19.72
N VAL A 20 53.41 4.80 -19.31
CA VAL A 20 52.34 5.32 -20.19
C VAL A 20 52.92 6.16 -21.31
N LYS A 21 53.89 7.02 -21.04
CA LYS A 21 54.57 7.82 -22.06
C LYS A 21 55.32 6.95 -23.06
N ASP A 22 56.10 5.96 -22.62
CA ASP A 22 56.82 5.00 -23.42
C ASP A 22 55.86 4.20 -24.33
N TRP A 23 54.72 3.69 -23.69
CA TRP A 23 53.71 2.96 -24.47
C TRP A 23 53.11 3.83 -25.58
N ILE A 24 52.77 5.06 -25.32
CA ILE A 24 52.21 6.00 -26.29
C ILE A 24 53.19 6.22 -27.42
N GLN A 25 54.49 6.38 -27.13
CA GLN A 25 55.55 6.62 -28.09
C GLN A 25 55.80 5.40 -29.01
N LYS A 26 55.79 4.19 -28.41
CA LYS A 26 56.03 2.94 -29.15
C LYS A 26 54.79 2.45 -29.94
N ASN A 27 53.57 2.85 -29.56
CA ASN A 27 52.33 2.37 -30.16
C ASN A 27 51.51 3.47 -30.84
N LYS A 28 52.15 4.28 -31.71
CA LYS A 28 51.54 5.43 -32.41
C LYS A 28 50.28 5.08 -33.23
N THR A 29 50.14 3.84 -33.65
CA THR A 29 48.97 3.33 -34.44
C THR A 29 47.84 2.78 -33.59
N LYS A 30 48.06 2.55 -32.27
CA LYS A 30 47.04 2.00 -31.35
C LYS A 30 46.26 3.11 -30.68
N GLY A 31 44.95 2.86 -30.45
CA GLY A 31 44.05 3.83 -29.85
C GLY A 31 44.02 3.78 -28.30
N ARG A 32 43.27 4.72 -27.69
CA ARG A 32 43.12 4.87 -26.23
C ARG A 32 42.62 3.62 -25.53
N SER A 33 41.77 2.81 -26.20
CA SER A 33 41.23 1.55 -25.64
C SER A 33 42.30 0.48 -25.49
N ALA A 34 43.24 0.38 -26.44
CA ALA A 34 44.35 -0.55 -26.35
C ALA A 34 45.31 -0.17 -25.21
N LEU A 35 45.57 1.13 -24.99
CA LEU A 35 46.32 1.64 -23.85
C LEU A 35 45.63 1.29 -22.54
N ALA A 36 44.32 1.55 -22.42
CA ALA A 36 43.56 1.22 -21.23
C ALA A 36 43.54 -0.28 -20.90
N GLN A 37 43.40 -1.13 -21.90
CA GLN A 37 43.49 -2.59 -21.76
C GLN A 37 44.89 -3.03 -21.28
N HIS A 38 45.95 -2.45 -21.88
CA HIS A 38 47.32 -2.72 -21.49
C HIS A 38 47.56 -2.37 -20.01
N LEU A 39 47.14 -1.18 -19.58
CA LEU A 39 47.28 -0.72 -18.18
C LEU A 39 46.47 -1.56 -17.21
N CYS A 40 45.26 -1.96 -17.58
CA CYS A 40 44.48 -2.87 -16.76
C CYS A 40 45.21 -4.19 -16.48
N ARG A 41 45.88 -4.76 -17.51
CA ARG A 41 46.66 -6.00 -17.38
C ARG A 41 47.94 -5.76 -16.58
N ALA A 42 48.73 -4.75 -16.96
CA ALA A 42 50.02 -4.45 -16.34
C ALA A 42 49.93 -4.09 -14.85
N LEU A 43 48.85 -3.43 -14.45
CA LEU A 43 48.66 -2.93 -13.07
C LEU A 43 47.58 -3.75 -12.30
N ASN A 44 47.12 -4.84 -12.87
CA ASN A 44 46.08 -5.70 -12.29
C ASN A 44 44.85 -4.90 -11.81
N ILE A 45 44.33 -4.01 -12.68
CA ILE A 45 43.17 -3.18 -12.39
C ILE A 45 41.91 -3.91 -12.85
N THR A 46 41.31 -4.68 -11.93
CA THR A 46 40.13 -5.49 -12.19
C THR A 46 38.95 -5.09 -11.30
N ASP A 47 37.75 -5.50 -11.69
CA ASP A 47 36.56 -5.45 -10.84
C ASP A 47 36.54 -6.66 -9.87
N HIS A 48 35.51 -6.76 -9.05
CA HIS A 48 35.32 -7.85 -8.09
C HIS A 48 35.13 -9.24 -8.74
N LEU A 49 34.88 -9.27 -10.06
CA LEU A 49 34.74 -10.48 -10.89
C LEU A 49 36.02 -10.78 -11.69
N GLY A 50 37.12 -10.11 -11.42
CA GLY A 50 38.37 -10.26 -12.15
C GLY A 50 38.39 -9.63 -13.56
N LYS A 51 37.38 -8.88 -13.98
CA LYS A 51 37.34 -8.25 -15.30
C LYS A 51 38.08 -6.90 -15.32
N PRO A 52 38.80 -6.56 -16.43
CA PRO A 52 39.54 -5.30 -16.53
C PRO A 52 38.61 -4.07 -16.42
N ARG A 53 38.93 -3.12 -15.55
CA ARG A 53 38.18 -1.85 -15.35
C ARG A 53 38.54 -0.79 -16.38
N ILE A 54 38.41 -1.10 -17.65
CA ILE A 54 38.81 -0.23 -18.79
C ILE A 54 38.18 1.17 -18.71
N ALA A 55 36.89 1.28 -18.34
CA ALA A 55 36.20 2.56 -18.22
C ALA A 55 36.81 3.45 -17.13
N GLY A 56 37.16 2.88 -15.97
CA GLY A 56 37.82 3.60 -14.87
C GLY A 56 39.20 4.12 -15.26
N VAL A 57 39.97 3.29 -15.98
CA VAL A 57 41.28 3.68 -16.51
C VAL A 57 41.14 4.78 -17.56
N HIS A 58 40.15 4.74 -18.45
CA HIS A 58 39.88 5.83 -19.40
C HIS A 58 39.57 7.17 -18.74
N VAL A 59 38.81 7.17 -17.64
CA VAL A 59 38.53 8.38 -16.87
C VAL A 59 39.83 8.94 -16.28
N ALA A 60 40.59 8.08 -15.61
CA ALA A 60 41.86 8.48 -14.99
C ALA A 60 42.89 9.00 -16.02
N LEU A 61 43.02 8.34 -17.18
CA LEU A 61 43.89 8.77 -18.27
C LEU A 61 43.55 10.19 -18.78
N ARG A 62 42.25 10.48 -18.97
CA ARG A 62 41.79 11.82 -19.39
C ARG A 62 42.01 12.87 -18.32
N THR A 63 41.79 12.54 -17.06
CA THR A 63 42.05 13.45 -15.93
C THR A 63 43.52 13.79 -15.82
N LEU A 64 44.43 12.85 -16.04
CA LEU A 64 45.85 13.09 -16.02
C LEU A 64 46.35 13.81 -17.29
N GLU A 65 45.71 13.56 -18.46
CA GLU A 65 45.93 14.36 -19.67
C GLU A 65 45.59 15.84 -19.43
N SER A 66 44.44 16.14 -18.80
CA SER A 66 44.04 17.53 -18.47
C SER A 66 44.97 18.19 -17.43
N ARG A 67 45.70 17.39 -16.64
CA ARG A 67 46.75 17.86 -15.70
C ARG A 67 48.14 17.94 -16.30
N GLY A 68 48.29 17.71 -17.62
CA GLY A 68 49.57 17.85 -18.35
C GLY A 68 50.54 16.67 -18.24
N PHE A 69 50.16 15.52 -17.71
CA PHE A 69 51.03 14.35 -17.56
C PHE A 69 51.48 13.75 -18.89
N TRP A 70 50.60 13.73 -19.88
CA TRP A 70 50.84 13.18 -21.26
C TRP A 70 49.80 13.74 -22.24
N LYS A 71 50.05 13.45 -23.55
CA LYS A 71 49.07 13.68 -24.62
C LYS A 71 48.60 12.31 -25.13
N LEU A 72 47.33 12.00 -24.94
CA LEU A 72 46.77 10.70 -25.37
C LEU A 72 46.67 10.60 -26.89
N PRO A 73 46.72 9.38 -27.44
CA PRO A 73 46.50 9.15 -28.85
C PRO A 73 45.19 9.79 -29.34
N ARG A 74 45.21 10.34 -30.57
CA ARG A 74 43.98 10.92 -31.15
C ARG A 74 42.87 9.88 -31.10
N LEU A 75 41.66 10.32 -30.73
CA LEU A 75 40.48 9.48 -30.89
C LEU A 75 40.43 9.09 -32.37
N ARG A 76 40.42 7.77 -32.68
CA ARG A 76 40.09 7.35 -34.04
C ARG A 76 38.72 7.96 -34.33
N SER A 77 38.64 8.81 -35.34
CA SER A 77 37.44 9.41 -35.88
C SER A 77 36.56 8.36 -36.57
N GLY A 78 36.11 7.40 -35.79
CA GLY A 78 35.01 6.51 -36.10
C GLY A 78 33.73 7.09 -35.52
N ILE A 79 33.54 8.40 -35.60
CA ILE A 79 32.20 8.97 -35.59
C ILE A 79 31.62 8.49 -36.91
N ARG A 80 30.93 7.32 -36.87
CA ARG A 80 29.92 7.05 -37.89
C ARG A 80 29.07 8.32 -37.91
N ALA A 81 29.13 9.08 -39.04
CA ALA A 81 28.28 10.22 -39.25
C ALA A 81 26.89 9.77 -38.81
N LYS A 82 26.24 10.50 -37.87
CA LYS A 82 24.93 10.13 -37.36
C LYS A 82 24.07 9.90 -38.60
N GLN A 83 23.82 8.63 -38.96
CA GLN A 83 22.94 8.33 -40.09
C GLN A 83 21.64 9.05 -39.81
N GLN A 84 21.28 9.95 -40.70
CA GLN A 84 19.99 10.64 -40.56
C GLN A 84 18.89 9.57 -40.60
N PRO A 85 17.88 9.69 -39.72
CA PRO A 85 16.81 8.72 -39.72
C PRO A 85 16.10 8.72 -41.06
N ARG A 86 15.71 7.55 -41.55
CA ARG A 86 14.90 7.44 -42.77
C ARG A 86 13.56 8.12 -42.50
N ARG A 87 13.23 9.11 -43.31
CA ARG A 87 12.01 9.94 -43.16
C ARG A 87 11.10 9.79 -44.35
N LEU A 88 9.80 10.14 -44.15
CA LEU A 88 8.91 10.47 -45.25
C LEU A 88 9.33 11.85 -45.80
N ASN A 89 9.23 12.04 -47.09
CA ASN A 89 9.45 13.36 -47.69
C ASN A 89 8.23 14.31 -47.52
N THR A 90 7.13 13.81 -46.97
CA THR A 90 5.88 14.50 -46.74
C THR A 90 5.37 14.26 -45.33
N ALA A 91 4.57 15.18 -44.80
CA ALA A 91 3.91 15.00 -43.53
C ALA A 91 2.91 13.83 -43.55
N VAL A 92 2.83 13.08 -42.45
CA VAL A 92 1.84 11.99 -42.29
C VAL A 92 0.42 12.60 -42.32
N ARG A 93 -0.44 12.10 -43.20
CA ARG A 93 -1.83 12.56 -43.29
C ARG A 93 -2.51 12.54 -41.93
N ALA A 94 -3.24 13.60 -41.62
CA ALA A 94 -4.07 13.64 -40.41
C ALA A 94 -5.24 12.63 -40.52
N PRO A 95 -5.60 11.95 -39.44
CA PRO A 95 -6.78 11.08 -39.43
C PRO A 95 -8.05 11.91 -39.60
N LYS A 96 -9.09 11.35 -40.23
CA LYS A 96 -10.33 12.04 -40.52
C LYS A 96 -11.52 11.39 -39.85
N GLY A 97 -12.43 12.18 -39.28
CA GLY A 97 -13.67 11.68 -38.71
C GLY A 97 -13.48 10.75 -37.51
N VAL A 98 -12.44 10.98 -36.69
CA VAL A 98 -12.19 10.16 -35.49
C VAL A 98 -13.31 10.42 -34.47
N PRO A 99 -14.01 9.38 -33.99
CA PRO A 99 -15.07 9.53 -32.99
C PRO A 99 -14.57 10.07 -31.66
N VAL A 100 -15.48 10.67 -30.87
CA VAL A 100 -15.15 11.18 -29.53
C VAL A 100 -14.89 10.07 -28.53
N ARG A 101 -15.51 8.90 -28.72
CA ARG A 101 -15.37 7.73 -27.84
C ARG A 101 -14.64 6.59 -28.53
N VAL A 102 -13.78 5.89 -27.80
CA VAL A 102 -12.94 4.81 -28.36
C VAL A 102 -13.76 3.60 -28.82
N GLU A 103 -14.91 3.34 -28.23
CA GLU A 103 -15.81 2.26 -28.60
C GLU A 103 -16.37 2.39 -30.02
N GLU A 104 -16.42 3.61 -30.51
CA GLU A 104 -16.92 3.96 -31.85
C GLU A 104 -15.80 3.94 -32.92
N VAL A 105 -14.54 3.80 -32.50
CA VAL A 105 -13.40 3.79 -33.43
C VAL A 105 -13.33 2.47 -34.17
N LYS A 106 -13.69 2.47 -35.44
CA LYS A 106 -13.64 1.28 -36.29
C LYS A 106 -12.21 0.92 -36.69
N GLY A 107 -11.93 -0.39 -36.72
CA GLY A 107 -10.64 -0.91 -37.20
C GLY A 107 -9.43 -0.54 -36.33
N LEU A 108 -9.62 -0.22 -35.03
CA LEU A 108 -8.52 0.07 -34.10
C LEU A 108 -7.60 -1.15 -33.96
N ARG A 109 -6.34 -0.98 -34.34
CA ARG A 109 -5.33 -2.05 -34.33
C ARG A 109 -3.92 -1.51 -34.09
N LEU A 110 -3.05 -2.38 -33.62
CA LEU A 110 -1.62 -2.12 -33.57
C LEU A 110 -0.93 -2.81 -34.76
N VAL A 111 -0.24 -2.02 -35.55
CA VAL A 111 0.55 -2.51 -36.71
C VAL A 111 2.02 -2.53 -36.33
N GLU A 112 2.60 -3.71 -36.21
CA GLU A 112 4.04 -3.84 -35.95
C GLU A 112 4.84 -3.28 -37.11
N VAL A 113 5.84 -2.47 -36.80
CA VAL A 113 6.72 -1.84 -37.77
C VAL A 113 8.05 -2.61 -37.85
N SER A 114 8.25 -3.36 -38.89
CA SER A 114 9.54 -4.01 -39.15
C SER A 114 10.52 -3.05 -39.82
N THR A 115 11.82 -3.29 -39.66
CA THR A 115 12.87 -2.52 -40.35
C THR A 115 12.90 -2.80 -41.87
N GLY A 116 12.23 -3.84 -42.32
CA GLY A 116 12.06 -4.20 -43.73
C GLY A 116 10.88 -3.52 -44.43
N ASP A 117 9.89 -3.07 -43.68
CA ASP A 117 8.78 -2.25 -44.20
C ASP A 117 9.20 -0.78 -44.20
N ASP A 118 9.72 -0.34 -45.33
CA ASP A 118 10.31 0.99 -45.47
C ASP A 118 9.25 2.12 -45.27
N GLN A 119 8.04 1.92 -45.77
CA GLN A 119 6.98 2.94 -45.64
C GLN A 119 6.47 3.07 -44.21
N ALA A 120 6.12 1.98 -43.55
CA ALA A 120 5.67 2.01 -42.16
C ALA A 120 6.77 2.53 -41.21
N PHE A 121 8.02 2.14 -41.47
CA PHE A 121 9.18 2.59 -40.71
C PHE A 121 9.42 4.11 -40.86
N ARG A 122 9.33 4.65 -42.10
CA ARG A 122 9.44 6.08 -42.35
C ARG A 122 8.25 6.84 -41.71
N THR A 123 7.04 6.31 -41.79
CA THR A 123 5.86 6.88 -41.16
C THR A 123 6.03 7.00 -39.64
N TRP A 124 6.50 5.91 -38.98
CA TRP A 124 6.76 5.90 -37.57
C TRP A 124 7.83 6.93 -37.17
N ASN A 125 8.94 6.99 -37.91
CA ASN A 125 10.02 7.95 -37.67
C ASN A 125 9.51 9.39 -37.83
N GLU A 126 8.70 9.65 -38.87
CA GLU A 126 8.17 10.98 -39.12
C GLU A 126 7.26 11.47 -37.98
N LEU A 127 6.34 10.62 -37.49
CA LEU A 127 5.49 10.93 -36.34
C LEU A 127 6.33 11.24 -35.09
N MET A 128 7.38 10.45 -34.83
CA MET A 128 8.26 10.70 -33.68
C MET A 128 9.06 12.00 -33.80
N LEU A 129 9.49 12.38 -34.98
CA LEU A 129 10.28 13.59 -35.22
C LEU A 129 9.43 14.87 -35.26
N THR A 130 8.19 14.75 -35.75
CA THR A 130 7.34 15.92 -35.95
C THR A 130 6.33 16.15 -34.82
N GLU A 131 5.69 15.09 -34.32
CA GLU A 131 4.56 15.21 -33.39
C GLU A 131 4.88 14.79 -31.95
N HIS A 132 5.85 13.87 -31.74
CA HIS A 132 6.20 13.46 -30.37
C HIS A 132 6.98 14.57 -29.63
N PRO A 133 6.73 14.86 -28.33
CA PRO A 133 7.40 15.92 -27.58
C PRO A 133 8.94 15.86 -27.59
N LEU A 134 9.51 14.65 -27.56
CA LEU A 134 10.97 14.44 -27.55
C LEU A 134 11.64 14.69 -28.91
N LYS A 135 10.88 14.82 -30.02
CA LYS A 135 11.41 15.02 -31.38
C LYS A 135 12.57 14.09 -31.73
N ASP A 136 12.52 12.85 -31.26
CA ASP A 136 13.58 11.84 -31.45
C ASP A 136 12.96 10.46 -31.70
N CYS A 137 13.33 9.82 -32.81
CA CYS A 137 12.85 8.50 -33.22
C CYS A 137 13.81 7.35 -32.81
N ARG A 138 14.90 7.63 -32.12
CA ARG A 138 15.87 6.62 -31.70
C ARG A 138 15.36 5.84 -30.50
N LEU A 139 15.46 4.52 -30.61
CA LEU A 139 15.21 3.59 -29.50
C LEU A 139 16.53 2.91 -29.14
N VAL A 140 16.64 2.43 -27.88
CA VAL A 140 17.87 1.85 -27.36
C VAL A 140 17.73 0.32 -27.25
N GLY A 141 18.74 -0.41 -27.66
CA GLY A 141 18.82 -1.85 -27.49
C GLY A 141 17.83 -2.64 -28.35
N ARG A 142 17.16 -3.64 -27.75
CA ARG A 142 16.11 -4.44 -28.42
C ARG A 142 14.85 -3.58 -28.59
N GLN A 143 14.31 -3.53 -29.82
CA GLN A 143 13.34 -2.52 -30.20
C GLN A 143 12.11 -3.14 -30.86
N LEU A 144 10.92 -2.71 -30.41
CA LEU A 144 9.66 -2.90 -31.12
C LEU A 144 8.99 -1.56 -31.38
N ARG A 145 8.35 -1.42 -32.50
CA ARG A 145 7.60 -0.23 -32.92
C ARG A 145 6.22 -0.64 -33.38
N TYR A 146 5.23 0.15 -33.01
CA TYR A 146 3.86 0.00 -33.49
C TYR A 146 3.34 1.33 -34.01
N LEU A 147 2.60 1.27 -35.11
CA LEU A 147 1.68 2.32 -35.51
C LEU A 147 0.28 1.98 -35.00
N ILE A 148 -0.40 2.96 -34.46
CA ILE A 148 -1.80 2.84 -34.01
C ILE A 148 -2.69 3.16 -35.21
N GLY A 149 -3.25 2.12 -35.82
CA GLY A 149 -4.07 2.20 -37.03
C GLY A 149 -5.55 2.14 -36.73
N SER A 150 -6.34 2.74 -37.59
CA SER A 150 -7.80 2.66 -37.62
C SER A 150 -8.30 2.90 -39.06
N ASP A 151 -9.60 2.74 -39.28
CA ASP A 151 -10.23 3.09 -40.57
C ASP A 151 -10.22 4.61 -40.82
N HIS A 152 -9.97 5.40 -39.78
CA HIS A 152 -9.81 6.85 -39.83
C HIS A 152 -8.39 7.31 -40.22
N GLY A 153 -7.42 6.38 -40.30
CA GLY A 153 -5.99 6.62 -40.52
C GLY A 153 -5.12 6.32 -39.30
N TRP A 154 -3.89 6.85 -39.29
CA TRP A 154 -2.94 6.66 -38.20
C TRP A 154 -3.28 7.57 -37.02
N LEU A 155 -3.64 6.99 -35.88
CA LEU A 155 -4.03 7.71 -34.66
C LEU A 155 -2.83 8.02 -33.73
N GLY A 156 -1.72 7.32 -33.91
CA GLY A 156 -0.54 7.48 -33.08
C GLY A 156 0.55 6.46 -33.36
N ALA A 157 1.53 6.39 -32.45
CA ALA A 157 2.63 5.44 -32.56
C ALA A 157 3.27 5.13 -31.19
N ILE A 158 3.80 3.93 -31.03
CA ILE A 158 4.44 3.46 -29.82
C ILE A 158 5.82 2.87 -30.13
N GLY A 159 6.76 3.03 -29.18
CA GLY A 159 8.11 2.47 -29.30
C GLY A 159 8.61 1.90 -28.00
N PHE A 160 9.08 0.66 -28.06
CA PHE A 160 9.71 -0.05 -26.96
C PHE A 160 11.20 -0.20 -27.20
N GLY A 161 11.97 -0.19 -26.11
CA GLY A 161 13.41 -0.38 -26.12
C GLY A 161 13.87 -1.11 -24.86
N SER A 162 15.17 -1.32 -24.75
CA SER A 162 15.75 -1.88 -23.51
C SER A 162 15.55 -0.93 -22.35
N CYS A 163 15.34 -1.48 -21.15
CA CYS A 163 15.16 -0.72 -19.92
C CYS A 163 16.40 0.12 -19.55
N ALA A 164 16.23 1.05 -18.62
CA ALA A 164 17.35 1.79 -18.05
C ALA A 164 18.29 0.83 -17.30
N LEU A 165 19.62 1.00 -17.45
CA LEU A 165 20.61 0.15 -16.78
C LEU A 165 20.51 0.24 -15.25
N TYR A 166 20.24 1.44 -14.75
CA TYR A 166 20.05 1.73 -13.33
C TYR A 166 18.86 2.68 -13.19
N LEU A 167 17.91 2.31 -12.34
CA LEU A 167 16.73 3.10 -12.02
C LEU A 167 16.32 2.78 -10.59
N SER A 168 16.65 3.69 -9.65
CA SER A 168 16.47 3.44 -8.21
C SER A 168 15.05 3.00 -7.87
N ALA A 169 14.02 3.73 -8.32
CA ALA A 169 12.63 3.40 -8.04
C ALA A 169 12.24 1.98 -8.50
N ARG A 170 12.66 1.57 -9.71
CA ARG A 170 12.42 0.21 -10.21
C ARG A 170 13.24 -0.82 -9.44
N ASP A 171 14.53 -0.57 -9.24
CA ASP A 171 15.46 -1.52 -8.63
C ASP A 171 15.08 -1.78 -7.17
N GLU A 172 14.63 -0.75 -6.45
CA GLU A 172 14.07 -0.85 -5.10
C GLU A 172 12.73 -1.60 -5.08
N TRP A 173 11.84 -1.29 -6.02
CA TRP A 173 10.54 -1.95 -6.11
C TRP A 173 10.68 -3.44 -6.46
N ILE A 174 11.55 -3.79 -7.40
CA ILE A 174 11.87 -5.20 -7.72
C ILE A 174 12.58 -5.86 -6.53
N GLY A 175 13.46 -5.15 -5.82
CA GLY A 175 14.22 -5.68 -4.68
C GLY A 175 15.35 -6.63 -5.09
N TRP A 176 15.82 -6.54 -6.33
CA TRP A 176 16.93 -7.38 -6.81
C TRP A 176 18.31 -6.82 -6.43
N ASP A 177 19.25 -7.69 -6.22
CA ASP A 177 20.66 -7.33 -6.07
C ASP A 177 21.32 -7.10 -7.45
N ALA A 178 22.60 -6.71 -7.43
CA ALA A 178 23.35 -6.42 -8.67
C ALA A 178 23.54 -7.65 -9.56
N SER A 179 23.59 -8.85 -8.99
CA SER A 179 23.77 -10.10 -9.74
C SER A 179 22.46 -10.54 -10.40
N THR A 180 21.37 -10.51 -9.68
CA THR A 180 20.02 -10.80 -10.18
C THR A 180 19.62 -9.81 -11.27
N ARG A 181 19.85 -8.50 -11.04
CA ARG A 181 19.62 -7.47 -12.06
C ARG A 181 20.39 -7.78 -13.35
N LYS A 182 21.66 -8.11 -13.25
CA LYS A 182 22.49 -8.41 -14.44
C LYS A 182 21.96 -9.62 -15.20
N SER A 183 21.42 -10.61 -14.51
CA SER A 183 20.88 -11.84 -15.11
C SER A 183 19.53 -11.63 -15.79
N PHE A 184 18.69 -10.75 -15.24
CA PHE A 184 17.28 -10.62 -15.64
C PHE A 184 16.87 -9.23 -16.15
N GLN A 185 17.81 -8.28 -16.26
CA GLN A 185 17.51 -6.92 -16.73
C GLN A 185 16.91 -6.90 -18.15
N ASP A 186 17.21 -7.87 -19.00
CA ASP A 186 16.64 -7.99 -20.34
C ASP A 186 15.17 -8.46 -20.34
N ARG A 187 14.67 -8.95 -19.18
CA ARG A 187 13.25 -9.28 -18.96
C ARG A 187 12.39 -8.05 -18.68
N VAL A 188 13.02 -6.88 -18.50
CA VAL A 188 12.33 -5.59 -18.34
C VAL A 188 12.54 -4.80 -19.62
N ILE A 189 11.45 -4.37 -20.25
CA ILE A 189 11.51 -3.51 -21.45
C ILE A 189 10.85 -2.17 -21.16
N ASN A 190 11.32 -1.13 -21.83
CA ASN A 190 10.89 0.24 -21.61
C ASN A 190 10.01 0.72 -22.77
N MET A 191 8.80 1.17 -22.46
CA MET A 191 7.99 1.94 -23.40
C MET A 191 8.52 3.38 -23.45
N THR A 192 9.45 3.62 -24.36
CA THR A 192 10.20 4.88 -24.45
C THR A 192 9.49 5.96 -25.27
N ARG A 193 8.52 5.57 -26.08
CA ARG A 193 7.72 6.45 -26.94
C ARG A 193 6.26 6.03 -26.88
N PHE A 194 5.39 6.97 -26.56
CA PHE A 194 3.94 6.83 -26.64
C PHE A 194 3.36 8.13 -27.17
N LEU A 195 2.74 8.07 -28.32
CA LEU A 195 2.14 9.21 -29.00
C LEU A 195 0.71 8.89 -29.41
N ILE A 196 -0.25 9.62 -28.89
CA ILE A 196 -1.54 9.86 -29.52
C ILE A 196 -1.39 11.20 -30.25
N ARG A 197 -1.70 11.24 -31.53
CA ARG A 197 -1.47 12.44 -32.35
C ARG A 197 -2.25 13.63 -31.82
N PRO A 198 -1.71 14.85 -31.86
CA PRO A 198 -2.36 16.05 -31.28
C PRO A 198 -3.73 16.36 -31.88
N GLN A 199 -3.98 15.92 -33.09
CA GLN A 199 -5.27 16.13 -33.79
C GLN A 199 -6.37 15.15 -33.32
N VAL A 200 -6.00 14.09 -32.59
CA VAL A 200 -6.93 13.04 -32.16
C VAL A 200 -7.53 13.42 -30.79
N ARG A 201 -8.83 13.67 -30.76
CA ARG A 201 -9.62 13.96 -29.55
C ARG A 201 -10.59 12.81 -29.32
N CYS A 202 -10.12 11.72 -28.73
CA CYS A 202 -10.90 10.51 -28.49
C CYS A 202 -10.72 10.05 -27.04
N GLN A 203 -11.82 10.02 -26.30
CA GLN A 203 -11.84 9.62 -24.90
C GLN A 203 -11.43 8.15 -24.76
N ASN A 204 -10.64 7.84 -23.72
CA ASN A 204 -10.14 6.49 -23.39
C ASN A 204 -9.26 5.82 -24.47
N LEU A 205 -8.94 6.50 -25.58
CA LEU A 205 -8.11 5.91 -26.63
C LEU A 205 -6.73 5.52 -26.11
N ALA A 206 -6.09 6.36 -25.29
CA ALA A 206 -4.76 6.11 -24.77
C ALA A 206 -4.72 4.85 -23.89
N SER A 207 -5.65 4.69 -22.93
CA SER A 207 -5.73 3.51 -22.07
C SER A 207 -6.11 2.25 -22.86
N ARG A 208 -7.02 2.34 -23.83
CA ARG A 208 -7.36 1.21 -24.71
C ARG A 208 -6.17 0.74 -25.54
N VAL A 209 -5.40 1.67 -26.07
CA VAL A 209 -4.17 1.37 -26.82
C VAL A 209 -3.10 0.72 -25.92
N LEU A 210 -2.94 1.18 -24.68
CA LEU A 210 -2.06 0.54 -23.69
C LEU A 210 -2.49 -0.91 -23.43
N SER A 211 -3.78 -1.18 -23.25
CA SER A 211 -4.30 -2.54 -23.07
C SER A 211 -4.00 -3.43 -24.29
N LEU A 212 -4.24 -2.94 -25.51
CA LEU A 212 -3.88 -3.68 -26.74
C LEU A 212 -2.38 -3.97 -26.86
N CYS A 213 -1.51 -3.07 -26.36
CA CYS A 213 -0.08 -3.32 -26.30
C CYS A 213 0.26 -4.44 -25.33
N ILE A 214 -0.34 -4.44 -24.15
CA ILE A 214 -0.11 -5.44 -23.10
C ILE A 214 -0.49 -6.84 -23.61
N GLU A 215 -1.61 -6.97 -24.31
CA GLU A 215 -2.12 -8.23 -24.83
C GLU A 215 -1.15 -8.93 -25.81
N ARG A 216 -0.33 -8.16 -26.55
CA ARG A 216 0.50 -8.72 -27.63
C ARG A 216 2.01 -8.54 -27.49
N ILE A 217 2.48 -7.62 -26.65
CA ILE A 217 3.91 -7.28 -26.56
C ILE A 217 4.79 -8.47 -26.18
N GLY A 218 4.29 -9.37 -25.33
CA GLY A 218 4.99 -10.59 -24.92
C GLY A 218 5.28 -11.51 -26.08
N SER A 219 4.24 -11.83 -26.88
CA SER A 219 4.36 -12.69 -28.06
C SER A 219 5.20 -12.08 -29.18
N ASP A 220 4.99 -10.80 -29.48
CA ASP A 220 5.74 -10.11 -30.54
C ASP A 220 7.23 -9.98 -30.18
N PHE A 221 7.53 -9.75 -28.89
CA PHE A 221 8.92 -9.68 -28.42
C PHE A 221 9.58 -11.05 -28.41
N SER A 222 8.84 -12.10 -28.03
CA SER A 222 9.30 -13.49 -28.09
C SER A 222 9.59 -13.95 -29.54
N ALA A 223 8.67 -13.65 -30.46
CA ALA A 223 8.85 -13.96 -31.86
C ALA A 223 10.10 -13.29 -32.46
N ARG A 224 10.42 -12.07 -32.05
CA ARG A 224 11.52 -11.29 -32.57
C ARG A 224 12.88 -11.57 -31.90
N TYR A 225 12.90 -11.87 -30.62
CA TYR A 225 14.12 -11.95 -29.79
C TYR A 225 14.33 -13.29 -29.10
N GLY A 226 13.38 -14.22 -29.20
CA GLY A 226 13.47 -15.57 -28.63
C GLY A 226 13.24 -15.66 -27.13
N PHE A 227 12.70 -14.60 -26.51
CA PHE A 227 12.33 -14.63 -25.09
C PHE A 227 11.22 -13.63 -24.77
N GLU A 228 10.43 -13.94 -23.75
CA GLU A 228 9.37 -13.06 -23.27
C GLU A 228 9.88 -12.05 -22.24
N PRO A 229 9.51 -10.76 -22.38
CA PRO A 229 9.66 -9.80 -21.30
C PRO A 229 8.66 -10.12 -20.17
N TRP A 230 9.05 -9.82 -18.95
CA TRP A 230 8.19 -10.06 -17.76
C TRP A 230 7.62 -8.78 -17.21
N LEU A 231 8.32 -7.67 -17.40
CA LEU A 231 7.93 -6.35 -16.89
C LEU A 231 8.03 -5.30 -17.99
N LEU A 232 7.09 -4.35 -17.98
CA LEU A 232 7.18 -3.11 -18.74
C LEU A 232 7.48 -1.95 -17.79
N GLU A 233 8.37 -1.04 -18.19
CA GLU A 233 8.56 0.26 -17.53
C GLU A 233 8.21 1.42 -18.45
N SER A 234 7.74 2.53 -17.91
CA SER A 234 7.53 3.77 -18.65
C SER A 234 7.76 4.99 -17.76
N PHE A 235 8.07 6.12 -18.37
CA PHE A 235 8.36 7.38 -17.69
C PHE A 235 7.38 8.46 -18.14
N VAL A 236 6.65 9.03 -17.19
CA VAL A 236 5.67 10.09 -17.43
C VAL A 236 6.19 11.39 -16.83
N ASP A 237 6.21 12.44 -17.64
CA ASP A 237 6.51 13.79 -17.19
C ASP A 237 5.28 14.35 -16.47
N THR A 238 5.38 14.48 -15.14
CA THR A 238 4.24 14.87 -14.29
C THR A 238 3.88 16.36 -14.40
N GLU A 239 4.75 17.18 -14.95
CA GLU A 239 4.43 18.58 -15.25
C GLU A 239 3.49 18.71 -16.44
N GLN A 240 3.52 17.76 -17.38
CA GLN A 240 2.71 17.79 -18.59
C GLN A 240 1.54 16.80 -18.59
N HIS A 241 1.66 15.69 -17.83
CA HIS A 241 0.70 14.59 -17.87
C HIS A 241 0.45 14.01 -16.47
N LEU A 242 -0.81 13.82 -16.12
CA LEU A 242 -1.21 13.22 -14.83
C LEU A 242 -1.03 11.69 -14.75
N GLY A 243 -0.67 11.02 -15.86
CA GLY A 243 -0.52 9.56 -15.91
C GLY A 243 -1.82 8.76 -15.83
N THR A 244 -2.97 9.39 -15.94
CA THR A 244 -4.30 8.76 -15.80
C THR A 244 -4.53 7.61 -16.78
N SER A 245 -4.00 7.69 -18.01
CA SER A 245 -4.10 6.61 -19.00
C SER A 245 -3.36 5.35 -18.58
N TYR A 246 -2.23 5.49 -17.87
CA TYR A 246 -1.47 4.37 -17.32
C TYR A 246 -2.23 3.71 -16.17
N GLN A 247 -2.75 4.52 -15.26
CA GLN A 247 -3.56 4.01 -14.13
C GLN A 247 -4.82 3.30 -14.62
N ALA A 248 -5.50 3.87 -15.64
CA ALA A 248 -6.67 3.25 -16.27
C ALA A 248 -6.35 1.94 -17.02
N ALA A 249 -5.09 1.72 -17.38
CA ALA A 249 -4.58 0.48 -17.98
C ALA A 249 -3.84 -0.41 -16.96
N ASN A 250 -4.09 -0.24 -15.65
CA ASN A 250 -3.55 -1.02 -14.53
C ASN A 250 -2.01 -1.00 -14.39
N TRP A 251 -1.35 0.05 -14.88
CA TRP A 251 0.06 0.25 -14.62
C TRP A 251 0.27 0.78 -13.20
N LEU A 252 1.29 0.26 -12.51
CA LEU A 252 1.62 0.59 -11.12
C LEU A 252 2.58 1.78 -11.07
N PRO A 253 2.24 2.89 -10.41
CA PRO A 253 3.19 3.95 -10.10
C PRO A 253 4.13 3.46 -9.00
N ILE A 254 5.44 3.42 -9.27
CA ILE A 254 6.45 2.86 -8.35
C ILE A 254 7.41 3.90 -7.78
N GLY A 255 7.26 5.15 -8.13
CA GLY A 255 8.12 6.25 -7.66
C GLY A 255 8.48 7.24 -8.77
N THR A 256 9.53 8.00 -8.54
CA THR A 256 9.99 9.04 -9.46
C THR A 256 11.48 8.88 -9.80
N THR A 257 11.89 9.45 -10.94
CA THR A 257 13.31 9.54 -11.30
C THR A 257 13.98 10.67 -10.52
N ALA A 258 15.28 10.51 -10.21
CA ALA A 258 16.07 11.52 -9.49
C ALA A 258 16.40 12.80 -10.30
N GLY A 259 15.81 13.01 -11.48
CA GLY A 259 16.08 14.17 -12.34
C GLY A 259 17.51 14.24 -12.93
N GLN A 260 18.40 13.32 -12.58
CA GLN A 260 19.79 13.29 -13.06
C GLN A 260 19.91 12.42 -14.31
N GLY A 261 20.06 13.03 -15.47
CA GLY A 261 20.34 12.30 -16.72
C GLY A 261 21.83 11.92 -16.87
N ARG A 262 22.11 10.91 -17.72
CA ARG A 262 23.48 10.40 -18.03
C ARG A 262 24.51 11.47 -18.45
N ASN A 263 24.11 12.68 -18.81
CA ASN A 263 24.96 13.75 -19.29
C ASN A 263 24.91 14.96 -18.35
N VAL A 264 25.28 14.78 -17.09
CA VAL A 264 25.38 15.86 -16.08
C VAL A 264 26.33 16.98 -16.53
N HIS A 265 27.26 16.69 -17.49
CA HIS A 265 28.23 17.69 -17.96
C HIS A 265 27.82 18.43 -19.26
N ALA A 266 26.70 18.10 -19.88
CA ALA A 266 26.32 18.65 -21.19
C ALA A 266 25.04 19.50 -21.21
N SER A 267 24.27 19.59 -20.12
CA SER A 267 23.03 20.39 -20.07
C SER A 267 22.96 21.19 -18.78
N ARG A 268 22.93 22.51 -18.91
CA ARG A 268 22.76 23.47 -17.80
C ARG A 268 21.30 23.59 -17.30
N THR A 269 20.36 22.86 -17.90
CA THR A 269 18.95 22.86 -17.47
C THR A 269 18.67 21.68 -16.54
N PRO A 270 18.09 21.92 -15.35
CA PRO A 270 17.61 20.84 -14.48
C PRO A 270 16.58 20.02 -15.25
N LYS A 271 16.72 18.69 -15.24
CA LYS A 271 15.71 17.80 -15.82
C LYS A 271 14.60 17.58 -14.81
N THR A 272 13.35 17.70 -15.27
CA THR A 272 12.17 17.42 -14.46
C THR A 272 12.16 15.99 -13.96
N SER A 273 11.69 15.79 -12.73
CA SER A 273 11.43 14.48 -12.17
C SER A 273 10.28 13.84 -12.95
N LYS A 274 10.39 12.53 -13.28
CA LYS A 274 9.36 11.79 -14.01
C LYS A 274 8.79 10.69 -13.15
N ALA A 275 7.48 10.51 -13.16
CA ALA A 275 6.87 9.34 -12.56
C ALA A 275 7.27 8.08 -13.31
N VAL A 276 7.57 7.03 -12.58
CA VAL A 276 7.94 5.71 -13.11
C VAL A 276 6.74 4.80 -12.95
N TYR A 277 6.30 4.23 -14.05
CA TYR A 277 5.22 3.24 -14.09
C TYR A 277 5.77 1.88 -14.47
N LEU A 278 5.27 0.82 -13.82
CA LEU A 278 5.54 -0.57 -14.16
C LEU A 278 4.24 -1.31 -14.48
N TYR A 279 4.35 -2.31 -15.37
CA TYR A 279 3.30 -3.30 -15.62
C TYR A 279 3.89 -4.70 -15.58
N GLU A 280 3.22 -5.62 -14.88
CA GLU A 280 3.59 -7.03 -14.79
C GLU A 280 2.95 -7.80 -15.94
N LEU A 281 3.77 -8.23 -16.93
CA LEU A 281 3.30 -9.05 -18.05
C LEU A 281 3.13 -10.52 -17.65
N THR A 282 3.88 -10.96 -16.65
CA THR A 282 3.91 -12.35 -16.17
C THR A 282 3.75 -12.35 -14.67
N ARG A 283 2.76 -13.08 -14.15
CA ARG A 283 2.44 -13.06 -12.70
C ARG A 283 3.53 -13.67 -11.82
N ASP A 284 4.24 -14.69 -12.32
CA ASP A 284 5.24 -15.44 -11.55
C ASP A 284 6.69 -14.94 -11.77
N TRP A 285 6.87 -13.77 -12.34
CA TRP A 285 8.18 -13.21 -12.70
C TRP A 285 9.16 -13.15 -11.50
N ARG A 286 8.66 -12.91 -10.29
CA ARG A 286 9.51 -12.87 -9.08
C ARG A 286 10.08 -14.25 -8.75
N ASN A 287 9.25 -15.28 -8.83
CA ASN A 287 9.69 -16.66 -8.63
C ASN A 287 10.72 -17.06 -9.69
N ARG A 288 10.51 -16.67 -10.94
CA ARG A 288 11.47 -16.89 -12.03
C ARG A 288 12.79 -16.15 -11.82
N MET A 289 12.79 -15.03 -11.11
CA MET A 289 14.01 -14.31 -10.72
C MET A 289 14.63 -14.84 -9.40
N GLY A 290 13.99 -15.77 -8.71
CA GLY A 290 14.41 -16.24 -7.38
C GLY A 290 14.23 -15.18 -6.30
N LEU A 291 13.32 -14.22 -6.48
CA LEU A 291 13.05 -13.14 -5.54
C LEU A 291 11.88 -13.50 -4.62
N PRO A 292 11.91 -13.03 -3.36
CA PRO A 292 10.75 -13.15 -2.47
C PRO A 292 9.58 -12.34 -3.05
N PRO A 293 8.32 -12.69 -2.74
CA PRO A 293 7.14 -11.92 -3.18
C PRO A 293 7.25 -10.44 -2.75
N LEU A 294 6.74 -9.52 -3.56
CA LEU A 294 6.80 -8.05 -3.36
C LEU A 294 6.21 -7.56 -2.05
N SER A 295 5.15 -8.16 -1.66
CA SER A 295 4.52 -8.13 -0.36
C SER A 295 4.05 -9.55 -0.11
N GLU A 296 3.82 -9.88 1.13
CA GLU A 296 3.01 -11.04 1.45
C GLU A 296 1.57 -10.68 1.02
N LYS A 297 1.30 -10.68 -0.30
CA LYS A 297 -0.08 -10.56 -0.78
C LYS A 297 -0.88 -11.72 -0.21
N ILE A 298 -2.09 -11.43 0.19
CA ILE A 298 -3.08 -12.43 0.55
C ILE A 298 -3.17 -13.40 -0.63
N LYS A 299 -2.93 -14.68 -0.38
CA LYS A 299 -3.08 -15.71 -1.40
C LYS A 299 -4.43 -16.38 -1.23
N PRO A 300 -5.09 -16.85 -2.31
CA PRO A 300 -6.31 -17.63 -2.17
C PRO A 300 -6.18 -18.81 -1.20
N VAL A 301 -5.05 -19.52 -1.22
CA VAL A 301 -4.76 -20.63 -0.29
C VAL A 301 -4.75 -20.20 1.19
N ASP A 302 -4.42 -18.95 1.50
CA ASP A 302 -4.49 -18.43 2.87
C ASP A 302 -5.95 -18.31 3.36
N LEU A 303 -6.92 -18.35 2.44
CA LEU A 303 -8.34 -18.15 2.70
C LEU A 303 -9.16 -19.45 2.61
N GLU A 304 -8.75 -20.43 1.79
CA GLU A 304 -9.52 -21.64 1.49
C GLU A 304 -10.02 -22.39 2.72
N GLU A 305 -9.14 -22.57 3.71
CA GLU A 305 -9.51 -23.26 4.95
C GLU A 305 -10.12 -22.34 6.01
N ALA A 306 -9.87 -21.04 5.92
CA ALA A 306 -10.30 -20.06 6.92
C ALA A 306 -11.74 -19.56 6.69
N PHE A 307 -12.19 -19.54 5.42
CA PHE A 307 -13.47 -18.93 5.02
C PHE A 307 -14.32 -19.88 4.17
N HIS A 308 -14.38 -21.14 4.54
CA HIS A 308 -15.10 -22.18 3.81
C HIS A 308 -16.52 -21.75 3.38
N ASN A 309 -16.90 -22.13 2.16
CA ASN A 309 -18.04 -21.68 1.39
C ASN A 309 -19.42 -22.27 1.80
N GLY A 310 -19.56 -22.77 3.01
CA GLY A 310 -20.84 -23.21 3.55
C GLY A 310 -21.81 -22.05 3.82
N ASN A 311 -22.91 -22.35 4.49
CA ASN A 311 -23.79 -21.31 5.03
C ASN A 311 -23.02 -20.51 6.10
N TRP A 312 -22.41 -19.39 5.69
CA TRP A 312 -21.56 -18.60 6.56
C TRP A 312 -22.32 -18.06 7.79
N ILE A 313 -23.62 -17.79 7.65
CA ILE A 313 -24.46 -17.34 8.77
C ILE A 313 -24.55 -18.44 9.84
N GLU A 314 -24.87 -19.66 9.44
CA GLU A 314 -24.91 -20.80 10.35
C GLU A 314 -23.53 -21.05 10.99
N ALA A 315 -22.47 -20.87 10.21
CA ALA A 315 -21.12 -21.03 10.71
C ALA A 315 -20.74 -19.98 11.76
N GLU A 316 -21.13 -18.73 11.59
CA GLU A 316 -20.76 -17.63 12.50
C GLU A 316 -21.73 -17.47 13.70
N PHE A 317 -23.00 -17.91 13.57
CA PHE A 317 -24.02 -17.72 14.60
C PHE A 317 -24.63 -19.01 15.14
N GLY A 318 -24.35 -20.16 14.54
CA GLY A 318 -24.99 -21.42 14.90
C GLY A 318 -24.41 -22.13 16.14
N ASN A 319 -23.12 -21.86 16.47
CA ASN A 319 -22.47 -22.46 17.62
C ASN A 319 -22.48 -21.50 18.84
N VAL A 320 -23.64 -21.34 19.42
CA VAL A 320 -23.87 -20.46 20.58
C VAL A 320 -24.70 -21.19 21.63
N ASP A 321 -24.55 -20.85 22.89
CA ASP A 321 -25.42 -21.29 23.98
C ASP A 321 -26.24 -20.09 24.47
N LEU A 322 -27.54 -20.10 24.12
CA LEU A 322 -28.50 -19.09 24.56
C LEU A 322 -29.54 -19.66 25.54
N GLY A 323 -29.19 -20.78 26.16
CA GLY A 323 -30.03 -21.47 27.15
C GLY A 323 -31.26 -22.16 26.59
N HIS A 324 -31.54 -22.08 25.28
CA HIS A 324 -32.64 -22.77 24.62
C HIS A 324 -32.44 -22.83 23.10
N LYS A 325 -32.63 -23.98 22.51
CA LYS A 325 -32.43 -24.24 21.06
C LYS A 325 -33.24 -23.32 20.15
N ASP A 326 -34.45 -22.95 20.54
CA ASP A 326 -35.28 -22.04 19.73
C ASP A 326 -34.67 -20.63 19.66
N ARG A 327 -33.98 -20.19 20.72
CA ARG A 327 -33.26 -18.89 20.72
C ARG A 327 -32.04 -18.93 19.80
N GLU A 328 -31.30 -20.03 19.77
CA GLU A 328 -30.17 -20.25 18.89
C GLU A 328 -30.61 -20.23 17.42
N GLN A 329 -31.63 -20.99 17.08
CA GLN A 329 -32.23 -20.98 15.74
C GLN A 329 -32.82 -19.60 15.38
N ARG A 330 -33.38 -18.89 16.36
CA ARG A 330 -33.90 -17.53 16.16
C ARG A 330 -32.78 -16.56 15.81
N LEU A 331 -31.62 -16.63 16.49
CA LEU A 331 -30.46 -15.81 16.19
C LEU A 331 -30.01 -16.01 14.74
N VAL A 332 -29.88 -17.25 14.27
CA VAL A 332 -29.52 -17.57 12.89
C VAL A 332 -30.52 -16.99 11.88
N ARG A 333 -31.81 -17.08 12.14
CA ARG A 333 -32.86 -16.49 11.27
C ARG A 333 -32.78 -14.97 11.22
N ILE A 334 -32.56 -14.31 12.36
CA ILE A 334 -32.39 -12.85 12.44
C ILE A 334 -31.16 -12.43 11.64
N ALA A 335 -30.02 -13.09 11.87
CA ALA A 335 -28.79 -12.81 11.16
C ALA A 335 -28.93 -13.05 9.64
N THR A 336 -29.65 -14.11 9.22
CA THR A 336 -29.93 -14.38 7.80
C THR A 336 -30.73 -13.26 7.16
N ALA A 337 -31.80 -12.82 7.78
CA ALA A 337 -32.64 -11.72 7.27
C ALA A 337 -31.84 -10.41 7.16
N LYS A 338 -31.04 -10.10 8.18
CA LYS A 338 -30.21 -8.88 8.20
C LYS A 338 -29.07 -8.94 7.19
N ALA A 339 -28.45 -10.11 6.98
CA ALA A 339 -27.38 -10.29 6.00
C ALA A 339 -27.87 -10.15 4.55
N GLN A 340 -29.13 -10.47 4.27
CA GLN A 340 -29.73 -10.23 2.96
C GLN A 340 -29.95 -8.75 2.66
N GLN A 341 -30.14 -7.92 3.68
CA GLN A 341 -30.37 -6.48 3.59
C GLN A 341 -29.57 -5.73 4.66
N PRO A 342 -28.24 -5.66 4.58
CA PRO A 342 -27.39 -5.10 5.65
C PRO A 342 -27.70 -3.66 6.01
N SER A 343 -28.12 -2.83 5.05
CA SER A 343 -28.45 -1.41 5.27
C SER A 343 -29.88 -1.17 5.76
N ALA A 344 -30.78 -2.15 5.61
CA ALA A 344 -32.19 -2.00 5.98
C ALA A 344 -32.39 -2.09 7.50
N PRO A 345 -33.33 -1.36 8.10
CA PRO A 345 -33.72 -1.56 9.47
C PRO A 345 -34.42 -2.94 9.64
N TYR A 346 -34.38 -3.49 10.84
CA TYR A 346 -34.97 -4.82 11.09
C TYR A 346 -36.46 -4.92 10.72
N THR A 347 -37.20 -3.81 10.78
CA THR A 347 -38.58 -3.74 10.32
C THR A 347 -38.72 -4.03 8.83
N GLU A 348 -37.79 -3.60 8.01
CA GLU A 348 -37.76 -3.88 6.57
C GLU A 348 -37.21 -5.29 6.27
N CYS A 349 -36.18 -5.75 7.02
CA CYS A 349 -35.68 -7.12 6.89
C CYS A 349 -36.76 -8.19 7.07
N PHE A 350 -37.81 -7.87 7.83
CA PHE A 350 -38.97 -8.72 8.06
C PHE A 350 -40.27 -8.19 7.40
N ALA A 351 -40.14 -7.34 6.37
CA ALA A 351 -41.29 -6.78 5.67
C ALA A 351 -42.20 -7.91 5.13
N GLY A 352 -43.52 -7.76 5.38
CA GLY A 352 -44.51 -8.78 5.00
C GLY A 352 -44.61 -9.97 5.96
N ASN A 353 -43.69 -10.12 6.94
CA ASN A 353 -43.73 -11.20 7.93
C ASN A 353 -43.80 -10.67 9.37
N ARG A 354 -45.00 -10.25 9.78
CA ARG A 354 -45.25 -9.69 11.12
C ARG A 354 -44.91 -10.69 12.25
N HIS A 355 -45.00 -11.99 12.00
CA HIS A 355 -44.66 -13.01 13.00
C HIS A 355 -43.16 -13.02 13.27
N GLU A 356 -42.30 -13.01 12.24
CA GLU A 356 -40.85 -12.98 12.38
C GLU A 356 -40.35 -11.66 13.01
N LEU A 357 -40.99 -10.52 12.66
CA LEU A 357 -40.68 -9.25 13.29
C LEU A 357 -41.00 -9.26 14.80
N LYS A 358 -42.14 -9.82 15.21
CA LYS A 358 -42.48 -10.01 16.63
C LYS A 358 -41.48 -10.93 17.32
N ALA A 359 -41.05 -11.98 16.64
CA ALA A 359 -40.08 -12.93 17.18
C ALA A 359 -38.70 -12.30 17.33
N TYR A 360 -38.29 -11.38 16.43
CA TYR A 360 -37.10 -10.55 16.58
C TYR A 360 -37.17 -9.71 17.86
N TYR A 361 -38.26 -8.95 18.05
CA TYR A 361 -38.40 -8.12 19.26
C TYR A 361 -38.39 -8.97 20.54
N ARG A 362 -39.06 -10.13 20.56
CA ARG A 362 -39.00 -11.04 21.71
C ARG A 362 -37.60 -11.56 22.00
N PHE A 363 -36.78 -11.78 20.95
CA PHE A 363 -35.40 -12.20 21.12
C PHE A 363 -34.53 -11.08 21.71
N ILE A 364 -34.65 -9.87 21.16
CA ILE A 364 -33.89 -8.71 21.64
C ILE A 364 -34.33 -8.28 23.05
N ASP A 365 -35.62 -8.46 23.38
CA ASP A 365 -36.20 -8.13 24.69
C ASP A 365 -36.02 -9.24 25.74
N CYS A 366 -35.38 -10.35 25.41
CA CYS A 366 -35.26 -11.48 26.31
C CYS A 366 -34.40 -11.16 27.52
N ASP A 367 -34.98 -11.40 28.75
CA ASP A 367 -34.29 -11.14 30.00
C ASP A 367 -33.44 -12.31 30.50
N ALA A 368 -33.34 -13.40 29.72
CA ALA A 368 -32.49 -14.53 30.06
C ALA A 368 -31.01 -14.12 30.09
N LYS A 369 -30.28 -14.52 31.13
CA LYS A 369 -28.87 -14.18 31.32
C LYS A 369 -27.98 -14.64 30.19
N GLU A 370 -28.35 -15.74 29.54
CA GLU A 370 -27.65 -16.33 28.40
C GLU A 370 -27.80 -15.49 27.12
N VAL A 371 -28.80 -14.60 27.05
CA VAL A 371 -29.00 -13.72 25.87
C VAL A 371 -28.34 -12.36 26.12
N ASN A 372 -27.06 -12.29 25.94
CA ASN A 372 -26.24 -11.09 26.09
C ASN A 372 -25.29 -10.87 24.91
N PRO A 373 -24.67 -9.70 24.75
CA PRO A 373 -23.76 -9.41 23.66
C PRO A 373 -22.63 -10.41 23.48
N ASP A 374 -21.98 -10.85 24.56
CA ASP A 374 -20.87 -11.81 24.49
C ASP A 374 -21.33 -13.20 24.01
N SER A 375 -22.50 -13.68 24.46
CA SER A 375 -23.09 -14.95 24.04
C SER A 375 -23.50 -14.90 22.56
N ILE A 376 -24.08 -13.79 22.09
CA ILE A 376 -24.43 -13.58 20.67
C ILE A 376 -23.19 -13.59 19.78
N LEU A 377 -22.08 -13.01 20.24
CA LEU A 377 -20.82 -12.94 19.52
C LEU A 377 -19.99 -14.25 19.60
N HIS A 378 -20.33 -15.16 20.52
CA HIS A 378 -19.53 -16.33 20.88
C HIS A 378 -19.16 -17.20 19.67
N GLY A 379 -20.13 -17.61 18.87
CA GLY A 379 -19.89 -18.45 17.68
C GLY A 379 -18.89 -17.80 16.70
N HIS A 380 -19.09 -16.52 16.42
CA HIS A 380 -18.17 -15.75 15.59
C HIS A 380 -16.77 -15.63 16.20
N ARG A 381 -16.68 -15.41 17.51
CA ARG A 381 -15.40 -15.35 18.23
C ARG A 381 -14.62 -16.67 18.14
N GLU A 382 -15.28 -17.80 18.39
CA GLU A 382 -14.67 -19.13 18.28
C GLU A 382 -14.13 -19.39 16.87
N ARG A 383 -14.91 -19.06 15.85
CA ARG A 383 -14.47 -19.18 14.47
C ARG A 383 -13.31 -18.20 14.16
N THR A 384 -13.33 -17.02 14.73
CA THR A 384 -12.23 -16.07 14.61
C THR A 384 -10.94 -16.64 15.19
N ILE A 385 -11.00 -17.23 16.38
CA ILE A 385 -9.86 -17.93 17.02
C ILE A 385 -9.39 -19.10 16.13
N GLY A 386 -10.32 -19.87 15.57
CA GLY A 386 -10.00 -20.93 14.61
C GLY A 386 -9.25 -20.43 13.38
N ARG A 387 -9.66 -19.27 12.82
CA ARG A 387 -8.95 -18.61 11.72
C ARG A 387 -7.55 -18.11 12.13
N MET A 388 -7.43 -17.57 13.36
CA MET A 388 -6.15 -17.07 13.89
C MET A 388 -5.08 -18.14 14.01
N LYS A 389 -5.43 -19.40 14.32
CA LYS A 389 -4.51 -20.54 14.42
C LYS A 389 -3.70 -20.82 13.15
N LYS A 390 -4.14 -20.29 12.01
CA LYS A 390 -3.49 -20.46 10.70
C LYS A 390 -2.35 -19.46 10.46
N TYR A 391 -2.11 -18.54 11.37
CA TYR A 391 -1.16 -17.44 11.20
C TYR A 391 -0.13 -17.43 12.33
N ASP A 392 1.13 -17.23 11.99
CA ASP A 392 2.21 -17.05 12.98
C ASP A 392 2.00 -15.79 13.84
N ARG A 393 1.33 -14.77 13.27
CA ARG A 393 1.08 -13.48 13.92
C ARG A 393 -0.28 -12.92 13.57
N VAL A 394 -0.96 -12.43 14.59
CA VAL A 394 -2.26 -11.77 14.45
C VAL A 394 -2.25 -10.46 15.21
N LEU A 395 -2.75 -9.41 14.56
CA LEU A 395 -2.97 -8.10 15.15
C LEU A 395 -4.38 -8.05 15.74
N ALA A 396 -4.50 -7.83 17.03
CA ALA A 396 -5.75 -7.49 17.71
C ALA A 396 -5.86 -5.98 17.75
N ILE A 397 -6.46 -5.40 16.72
CA ILE A 397 -6.60 -3.94 16.58
C ILE A 397 -7.75 -3.47 17.42
N GLN A 398 -7.50 -2.49 18.30
CA GLN A 398 -8.48 -1.94 19.23
C GLN A 398 -8.77 -0.48 18.93
N ASP A 399 -10.03 -0.11 19.07
CA ASP A 399 -10.47 1.27 18.93
C ASP A 399 -11.83 1.48 19.63
N THR A 400 -12.13 2.75 19.97
CA THR A 400 -13.41 3.12 20.56
C THR A 400 -14.17 4.02 19.58
N SER A 401 -15.44 3.72 19.37
CA SER A 401 -16.36 4.54 18.58
C SER A 401 -17.55 4.97 19.40
N ASP A 402 -17.87 6.26 19.34
CA ASP A 402 -19.10 6.80 19.93
C ASP A 402 -20.28 6.48 19.01
N LEU A 403 -21.35 5.90 19.56
CA LEU A 403 -22.61 5.64 18.87
C LEU A 403 -23.65 6.67 19.33
N ASP A 404 -24.09 7.52 18.42
CA ASP A 404 -25.00 8.64 18.73
C ASP A 404 -26.46 8.19 18.64
N PHE A 405 -27.11 8.22 19.80
CA PHE A 405 -28.52 7.94 19.96
C PHE A 405 -29.27 9.13 20.57
N SER A 406 -28.77 10.34 20.43
CA SER A 406 -29.36 11.57 21.01
C SER A 406 -30.81 11.80 20.60
N GLU A 407 -31.23 11.32 19.43
CA GLU A 407 -32.62 11.39 18.95
C GLU A 407 -33.54 10.35 19.61
N ARG A 408 -33.02 9.44 20.44
CA ARG A 408 -33.75 8.34 21.08
C ARG A 408 -34.17 8.72 22.53
N LEU A 409 -35.07 9.70 22.67
CA LEU A 409 -35.46 10.28 23.93
C LEU A 409 -36.03 9.28 24.98
N HIS A 410 -36.50 8.11 24.52
CA HIS A 410 -37.06 7.08 25.38
C HIS A 410 -36.18 5.85 25.55
N CYS A 411 -34.91 5.94 25.21
CA CYS A 411 -33.94 4.84 25.35
C CYS A 411 -33.23 4.97 26.72
N ASN A 412 -33.48 4.03 27.60
CA ASN A 412 -32.87 4.00 28.94
C ASN A 412 -31.45 3.41 28.90
N GLY A 413 -30.58 3.88 29.80
CA GLY A 413 -29.20 3.36 29.93
C GLY A 413 -28.20 3.95 28.95
N LEU A 414 -28.53 4.99 28.21
CA LEU A 414 -27.56 5.78 27.43
C LEU A 414 -26.77 6.70 28.37
N GLY A 415 -25.56 7.06 27.96
CA GLY A 415 -24.66 7.99 28.66
C GLY A 415 -24.14 9.10 27.73
N ASP A 416 -23.31 9.96 28.30
CA ASP A 416 -22.73 11.10 27.60
C ASP A 416 -21.62 10.67 26.65
N ILE A 417 -21.72 11.03 25.38
CA ILE A 417 -20.71 10.74 24.35
C ILE A 417 -19.99 11.99 23.86
N GLY A 418 -20.23 13.14 24.45
CA GLY A 418 -19.62 14.42 24.13
C GLY A 418 -20.63 15.52 23.86
N LYS A 419 -20.16 16.65 23.32
CA LYS A 419 -21.01 17.80 22.98
C LYS A 419 -21.15 17.91 21.44
N ASN A 420 -22.36 18.13 20.96
CA ASN A 420 -22.67 18.38 19.59
C ASN A 420 -22.18 19.78 19.11
N GLN A 421 -22.52 20.17 17.88
CA GLN A 421 -22.08 21.45 17.31
C GLN A 421 -22.69 22.68 18.02
N THR A 422 -23.82 22.52 18.63
CA THR A 422 -24.54 23.59 19.41
C THR A 422 -24.11 23.66 20.86
N GLY A 423 -23.23 22.74 21.33
CA GLY A 423 -22.79 22.66 22.71
C GLY A 423 -23.68 21.78 23.61
N ALA A 424 -24.79 21.24 23.09
CA ALA A 424 -25.64 20.31 23.82
C ALA A 424 -24.93 18.95 23.98
N VAL A 425 -25.15 18.28 25.11
CA VAL A 425 -24.60 16.96 25.39
C VAL A 425 -25.28 15.93 24.50
N SER A 426 -24.50 15.17 23.74
CA SER A 426 -25.00 14.04 22.97
C SER A 426 -25.09 12.79 23.82
N GLN A 427 -26.18 12.06 23.66
CA GLN A 427 -26.46 10.82 24.38
C GLN A 427 -26.22 9.61 23.52
N GLY A 428 -25.61 8.57 24.09
CA GLY A 428 -25.30 7.38 23.29
C GLY A 428 -24.58 6.29 24.06
N LEU A 429 -23.90 5.42 23.31
CA LEU A 429 -23.05 4.36 23.81
C LEU A 429 -21.64 4.53 23.29
N LYS A 430 -20.66 4.27 24.12
CA LYS A 430 -19.29 4.06 23.67
C LYS A 430 -19.08 2.57 23.40
N MET A 431 -18.61 2.25 22.22
CA MET A 431 -18.32 0.89 21.77
C MET A 431 -16.81 0.72 21.65
N HIS A 432 -16.21 -0.02 22.57
CA HIS A 432 -14.81 -0.43 22.46
C HIS A 432 -14.72 -1.83 21.87
N SER A 433 -13.97 -1.98 20.81
CA SER A 433 -13.93 -3.21 20.01
C SER A 433 -12.50 -3.66 19.72
N SER A 434 -12.35 -4.99 19.56
CA SER A 434 -11.11 -5.63 19.14
C SER A 434 -11.37 -6.45 17.89
N LEU A 435 -10.65 -6.13 16.80
CA LEU A 435 -10.72 -6.77 15.50
C LEU A 435 -9.44 -7.56 15.25
N ALA A 436 -9.55 -8.87 15.01
CA ALA A 436 -8.43 -9.70 14.61
C ALA A 436 -8.11 -9.48 13.12
N VAL A 437 -6.84 -9.18 12.84
CA VAL A 437 -6.33 -8.95 11.50
C VAL A 437 -5.04 -9.72 11.31
N ALA A 438 -4.94 -10.52 10.26
CA ALA A 438 -3.71 -11.21 9.92
C ALA A 438 -2.59 -10.22 9.54
N GLU A 439 -1.33 -10.62 9.68
CA GLU A 439 -0.15 -9.80 9.34
C GLU A 439 -0.19 -9.22 7.91
N LYS A 440 -0.90 -9.86 6.99
CA LYS A 440 -1.13 -9.42 5.60
C LYS A 440 -2.31 -8.46 5.43
N GLY A 441 -3.05 -8.17 6.49
CA GLY A 441 -4.16 -7.22 6.49
C GLY A 441 -5.56 -7.82 6.30
N VAL A 442 -5.71 -9.15 6.28
CA VAL A 442 -7.01 -9.82 6.20
C VAL A 442 -7.74 -9.70 7.53
N PRO A 443 -8.97 -9.15 7.57
CA PRO A 443 -9.77 -9.12 8.79
C PRO A 443 -10.34 -10.51 9.09
N LEU A 444 -9.84 -11.14 10.15
CA LEU A 444 -10.19 -12.50 10.54
C LEU A 444 -11.53 -12.58 11.28
N GLY A 445 -11.92 -11.53 11.97
CA GLY A 445 -13.16 -11.45 12.73
C GLY A 445 -13.07 -10.51 13.93
N VAL A 446 -14.21 -10.35 14.61
CA VAL A 446 -14.34 -9.55 15.82
C VAL A 446 -14.12 -10.43 17.04
N LEU A 447 -13.19 -10.03 17.92
CA LEU A 447 -12.85 -10.79 19.13
C LEU A 447 -13.68 -10.37 20.33
N LYS A 448 -13.87 -9.05 20.52
CA LYS A 448 -14.56 -8.49 21.68
C LYS A 448 -15.24 -7.19 21.31
N ILE A 449 -16.40 -6.97 21.89
CA ILE A 449 -17.08 -5.66 21.88
C ILE A 449 -17.52 -5.37 23.31
N GLN A 450 -17.17 -4.21 23.81
CA GLN A 450 -17.61 -3.71 25.11
C GLN A 450 -18.46 -2.45 24.87
N TYR A 451 -19.65 -2.44 25.44
CA TYR A 451 -20.56 -1.28 25.43
C TYR A 451 -20.61 -0.66 26.81
N TYR A 452 -20.49 0.65 26.88
CA TYR A 452 -20.60 1.37 28.12
C TYR A 452 -21.20 2.75 27.94
N ALA A 453 -21.96 3.18 28.95
CA ALA A 453 -22.52 4.51 29.09
C ALA A 453 -21.65 5.30 30.07
N SER A 454 -21.09 6.43 29.65
CA SER A 454 -20.31 7.30 30.52
C SER A 454 -21.25 8.27 31.26
N HIS A 455 -21.18 8.28 32.58
CA HIS A 455 -21.78 9.32 33.39
C HIS A 455 -20.65 10.13 34.02
N TYR A 456 -20.50 11.39 33.63
CA TYR A 456 -19.46 12.25 34.20
C TYR A 456 -19.85 12.69 35.60
N ASP A 457 -19.22 12.09 36.61
CA ASP A 457 -19.27 12.60 37.99
C ASP A 457 -18.27 13.77 38.10
N GLU A 458 -18.77 14.99 38.11
CA GLU A 458 -17.95 16.21 38.18
C GLU A 458 -17.29 16.41 39.59
N THR A 459 -17.65 15.60 40.58
CA THR A 459 -17.18 15.78 41.98
C THR A 459 -15.75 15.22 42.18
N LYS A 460 -15.28 14.28 41.40
CA LYS A 460 -13.94 13.68 41.53
C LYS A 460 -13.07 13.96 40.29
N LYS A 461 -11.86 14.48 40.51
CA LYS A 461 -10.88 14.59 39.41
C LYS A 461 -10.54 13.22 38.86
N VAL A 462 -10.54 13.07 37.54
CA VAL A 462 -10.26 11.80 36.83
C VAL A 462 -8.91 11.16 37.23
N GLN A 463 -7.93 12.01 37.60
CA GLN A 463 -6.58 11.55 38.00
C GLN A 463 -6.60 10.75 39.32
N ASP A 464 -7.53 11.04 40.22
CA ASP A 464 -7.58 10.48 41.59
C ASP A 464 -8.44 9.22 41.68
N ARG A 465 -9.15 8.85 40.58
CA ARG A 465 -9.96 7.63 40.51
C ARG A 465 -9.08 6.40 40.37
N PRO A 466 -9.42 5.26 40.99
CA PRO A 466 -8.82 3.96 40.62
C PRO A 466 -8.95 3.69 39.14
N ILE A 467 -8.03 2.85 38.56
CA ILE A 467 -8.04 2.56 37.14
C ILE A 467 -9.34 1.87 36.71
N GLU A 468 -9.93 1.06 37.59
CA GLU A 468 -11.19 0.33 37.41
C GLU A 468 -12.41 1.26 37.24
N GLU A 469 -12.35 2.48 37.77
CA GLU A 469 -13.40 3.51 37.62
C GLU A 469 -13.15 4.44 36.42
N LYS A 470 -12.02 4.28 35.72
CA LYS A 470 -11.69 5.11 34.57
C LYS A 470 -12.19 4.44 33.26
N GLU A 471 -12.63 5.26 32.32
CA GLU A 471 -12.96 4.77 30.97
C GLU A 471 -11.81 4.00 30.31
N SER A 472 -10.57 4.30 30.67
CA SER A 472 -9.40 3.63 30.18
C SER A 472 -9.24 2.17 30.61
N TYR A 473 -10.01 1.73 31.66
CA TYR A 473 -10.01 0.35 32.14
C TYR A 473 -10.41 -0.67 31.05
N ARG A 474 -11.21 -0.25 30.08
CA ARG A 474 -11.57 -1.07 28.91
C ARG A 474 -10.38 -1.66 28.16
N TRP A 475 -9.28 -0.91 28.08
CA TRP A 475 -8.05 -1.38 27.43
C TRP A 475 -7.43 -2.54 28.19
N LEU A 476 -7.41 -2.47 29.53
CA LEU A 476 -6.91 -3.58 30.36
C LEU A 476 -7.80 -4.81 30.25
N ASN A 477 -9.12 -4.63 30.32
CA ASN A 477 -10.08 -5.73 30.13
C ASN A 477 -9.90 -6.43 28.79
N THR A 478 -9.63 -5.68 27.72
CA THR A 478 -9.38 -6.29 26.41
C THR A 478 -8.06 -7.05 26.38
N ILE A 479 -7.00 -6.54 27.03
CA ILE A 479 -5.72 -7.25 27.11
C ILE A 479 -5.85 -8.53 27.91
N ASP A 480 -6.63 -8.53 29.00
CA ASP A 480 -6.89 -9.73 29.79
C ASP A 480 -7.65 -10.80 28.98
N ASP A 481 -8.68 -10.38 28.27
CA ASP A 481 -9.42 -11.25 27.33
C ASP A 481 -8.51 -11.80 26.23
N LEU A 482 -7.64 -10.97 25.62
CA LEU A 482 -6.66 -11.39 24.61
C LEU A 482 -5.64 -12.36 25.19
N ASN A 483 -5.22 -12.20 26.44
CA ASN A 483 -4.30 -13.15 27.09
C ASN A 483 -4.96 -14.53 27.25
N SER A 484 -6.26 -14.55 27.59
CA SER A 484 -7.04 -15.80 27.63
C SER A 484 -7.18 -16.42 26.24
N VAL A 485 -7.40 -15.61 25.19
CA VAL A 485 -7.40 -16.07 23.78
C VAL A 485 -6.04 -16.67 23.39
N ALA A 486 -4.93 -16.05 23.84
CA ALA A 486 -3.57 -16.53 23.55
C ALA A 486 -3.28 -17.93 24.11
N GLU A 487 -4.02 -18.41 25.10
CA GLU A 487 -3.92 -19.78 25.61
C GLU A 487 -4.35 -20.83 24.58
N TYR A 488 -5.30 -20.47 23.71
CA TYR A 488 -5.76 -21.31 22.60
C TYR A 488 -4.90 -21.20 21.34
N LEU A 489 -3.87 -20.33 21.38
CA LEU A 489 -3.03 -19.95 20.25
C LEU A 489 -1.53 -20.13 20.57
N PRO A 490 -1.05 -21.34 20.92
CA PRO A 490 0.33 -21.54 21.40
C PRO A 490 1.39 -21.16 20.36
N GLU A 491 1.09 -21.31 19.07
CA GLU A 491 2.00 -21.03 17.95
C GLU A 491 1.80 -19.65 17.31
N THR A 492 0.81 -18.86 17.77
CA THR A 492 0.47 -17.56 17.19
C THR A 492 0.89 -16.44 18.13
N GLU A 493 1.75 -15.53 17.66
CA GLU A 493 2.06 -14.28 18.39
C GLU A 493 0.87 -13.31 18.24
N LEU A 494 0.33 -12.89 19.38
CA LEU A 494 -0.79 -11.94 19.42
C LEU A 494 -0.30 -10.54 19.78
N ILE A 495 -0.57 -9.56 18.90
CA ILE A 495 -0.14 -8.17 19.04
C ILE A 495 -1.36 -7.28 19.19
N ALA A 496 -1.59 -6.71 20.37
CA ALA A 496 -2.61 -5.70 20.61
C ALA A 496 -2.15 -4.34 20.06
N VAL A 497 -2.90 -3.80 19.10
CA VAL A 497 -2.59 -2.53 18.43
C VAL A 497 -3.58 -1.46 18.88
N GLY A 498 -3.07 -0.37 19.45
CA GLY A 498 -3.91 0.73 19.96
C GLY A 498 -3.45 2.10 19.47
N ASP A 499 -4.36 3.05 19.51
CA ASP A 499 -4.11 4.44 19.21
C ASP A 499 -3.55 5.22 20.42
N ARG A 500 -3.63 6.56 20.41
CA ARG A 500 -3.15 7.42 21.48
C ARG A 500 -3.95 7.29 22.79
N GLU A 501 -5.15 6.76 22.75
CA GLU A 501 -5.96 6.57 23.98
C GLU A 501 -5.42 5.40 24.80
N SER A 502 -4.80 4.44 24.17
CA SER A 502 -4.15 3.29 24.84
C SER A 502 -2.78 3.62 25.45
N ASP A 503 -2.23 4.84 25.23
CA ASP A 503 -0.93 5.23 25.80
C ASP A 503 -1.05 5.55 27.32
N MET A 504 -1.19 4.50 28.11
CA MET A 504 -1.14 4.57 29.57
C MET A 504 -0.06 3.65 30.13
N PHE A 505 0.64 4.11 31.16
CA PHE A 505 1.73 3.33 31.77
C PHE A 505 1.21 2.02 32.36
N GLU A 506 0.03 2.08 32.96
CA GLU A 506 -0.66 0.95 33.58
C GLU A 506 -0.88 -0.21 32.60
N LEU A 507 -1.08 0.06 31.31
CA LEU A 507 -1.24 -0.97 30.27
C LEU A 507 0.05 -1.79 30.07
N PHE A 508 1.20 -1.13 30.02
CA PHE A 508 2.49 -1.80 29.88
C PHE A 508 2.85 -2.59 31.14
N ASP A 509 2.59 -2.03 32.32
CA ASP A 509 2.81 -2.73 33.60
C ASP A 509 1.86 -3.92 33.76
N TYR A 510 0.57 -3.74 33.44
CA TYR A 510 -0.42 -4.82 33.47
C TYR A 510 -0.02 -5.96 32.53
N ARG A 511 0.35 -5.65 31.29
CA ARG A 511 0.86 -6.63 30.33
C ARG A 511 2.02 -7.42 30.90
N ARG A 512 3.00 -6.76 31.49
CA ARG A 512 4.17 -7.41 32.08
C ARG A 512 3.79 -8.40 33.18
N ARG A 513 2.86 -8.03 34.06
CA ARG A 513 2.49 -8.81 35.23
C ARG A 513 1.40 -9.85 34.97
N LYS A 514 0.43 -9.55 34.13
CA LYS A 514 -0.80 -10.33 33.99
C LYS A 514 -1.02 -10.93 32.62
N ALA A 515 -0.50 -10.32 31.55
CA ALA A 515 -0.78 -10.74 30.18
C ALA A 515 0.52 -10.91 29.35
N PRO A 516 1.48 -11.74 29.79
CA PRO A 516 2.80 -11.83 29.15
C PRO A 516 2.76 -12.39 27.73
N ARG A 517 1.70 -13.12 27.36
CA ARG A 517 1.54 -13.71 26.00
C ARG A 517 1.06 -12.71 24.96
N VAL A 518 0.61 -11.51 25.33
CA VAL A 518 0.14 -10.48 24.42
C VAL A 518 1.20 -9.40 24.26
N HIS A 519 1.64 -9.15 23.05
CA HIS A 519 2.48 -8.00 22.74
C HIS A 519 1.65 -6.74 22.56
N LEU A 520 2.26 -5.58 22.81
CA LEU A 520 1.63 -4.27 22.63
C LEU A 520 2.30 -3.51 21.48
N LEU A 521 1.52 -2.79 20.71
CA LEU A 521 1.95 -1.78 19.75
C LEU A 521 1.04 -0.57 19.85
N VAL A 522 1.51 0.47 20.52
CA VAL A 522 0.72 1.64 20.94
C VAL A 522 1.31 2.91 20.37
N ARG A 523 0.48 3.84 19.91
CA ARG A 523 0.94 5.17 19.54
C ARG A 523 1.08 6.06 20.73
N ALA A 524 2.27 6.58 21.00
CA ALA A 524 2.52 7.47 22.12
C ALA A 524 1.76 8.80 22.01
N LYS A 525 1.19 9.22 23.12
CA LYS A 525 0.57 10.52 23.38
C LYS A 525 1.47 11.37 24.26
N HIS A 526 2.11 10.74 25.25
CA HIS A 526 2.84 11.37 26.32
C HIS A 526 4.37 11.31 26.05
N ASN A 527 5.06 12.45 26.25
CA ASN A 527 6.52 12.50 26.25
C ASN A 527 7.04 12.10 27.64
N ARG A 528 7.15 10.76 27.84
CA ARG A 528 7.48 10.16 29.13
C ARG A 528 8.95 10.34 29.50
N CYS A 529 9.25 10.31 30.80
CA CYS A 529 10.62 10.26 31.29
C CYS A 529 11.21 8.85 31.09
N LEU A 530 12.50 8.81 30.78
CA LEU A 530 13.28 7.58 30.69
C LEU A 530 14.13 7.43 31.97
N GLU A 531 14.32 6.21 32.43
CA GLU A 531 15.10 5.91 33.62
C GLU A 531 16.57 6.26 33.46
N GLU A 532 17.14 5.94 32.31
CA GLU A 532 18.58 5.92 32.08
C GLU A 532 19.25 7.29 32.01
N ASN A 533 18.54 8.37 31.64
CA ASN A 533 19.15 9.67 31.33
C ASN A 533 18.41 10.91 31.82
N SER A 534 17.33 10.80 32.57
CA SER A 534 16.41 11.92 32.87
C SER A 534 15.90 12.68 31.63
N ARG A 535 16.14 12.11 30.43
CA ARG A 535 15.66 12.65 29.16
C ARG A 535 14.22 12.20 28.91
N LYS A 536 13.50 12.99 28.15
CA LYS A 536 12.18 12.60 27.69
C LYS A 536 12.28 11.76 26.42
N LEU A 537 11.36 10.84 26.28
CA LEU A 537 11.29 9.85 25.19
C LEU A 537 11.40 10.48 23.79
N PHE A 538 10.65 11.56 23.52
CA PHE A 538 10.63 12.17 22.19
C PHE A 538 11.98 12.84 21.88
N ASP A 539 12.60 13.50 22.88
CA ASP A 539 13.90 14.16 22.71
C ASP A 539 15.02 13.13 22.52
N HIS A 540 14.92 11.97 23.20
CA HIS A 540 15.83 10.86 23.00
C HIS A 540 15.75 10.33 21.55
N LEU A 541 14.54 10.02 21.06
CA LEU A 541 14.35 9.49 19.71
C LEU A 541 14.71 10.50 18.62
N ASP A 542 14.46 11.79 18.83
CA ASP A 542 14.84 12.84 17.87
C ASP A 542 16.35 12.96 17.72
N ALA A 543 17.13 12.69 18.77
CA ALA A 543 18.59 12.71 18.76
C ALA A 543 19.22 11.51 18.02
N LEU A 544 18.49 10.40 17.82
CA LEU A 544 19.01 9.23 17.12
C LEU A 544 19.24 9.51 15.62
N PRO A 545 20.23 8.86 14.99
CA PRO A 545 20.39 8.91 13.54
C PRO A 545 19.20 8.23 12.82
N VAL A 546 18.97 8.58 11.57
CA VAL A 546 18.00 7.88 10.73
C VAL A 546 18.53 6.48 10.41
N MET A 547 17.79 5.44 10.80
CA MET A 547 18.20 4.05 10.68
C MET A 547 17.50 3.32 9.53
N ALA A 548 16.34 3.83 9.11
CA ALA A 548 15.59 3.34 7.95
C ALA A 548 14.72 4.42 7.33
N GLN A 549 14.30 4.17 6.09
CA GLN A 549 13.28 4.96 5.40
C GLN A 549 12.16 4.04 4.94
N ALA A 550 10.94 4.58 4.91
CA ALA A 550 9.75 3.86 4.48
C ALA A 550 8.79 4.79 3.73
N GLN A 551 7.81 4.19 3.07
CA GLN A 551 6.69 4.88 2.46
C GLN A 551 5.40 4.49 3.19
N ILE A 552 4.52 5.48 3.41
CA ILE A 552 3.23 5.29 4.06
C ILE A 552 2.17 5.92 3.17
N GLU A 553 1.15 5.14 2.82
CA GLU A 553 -0.03 5.65 2.13
C GLU A 553 -0.87 6.49 3.08
N VAL A 554 -1.04 7.76 2.75
CA VAL A 554 -1.86 8.71 3.50
C VAL A 554 -3.17 8.90 2.75
N PRO A 555 -4.32 8.57 3.33
CA PRO A 555 -5.60 8.71 2.65
C PRO A 555 -5.94 10.18 2.38
N ARG A 556 -6.87 10.40 1.44
CA ARG A 556 -7.41 11.74 1.13
C ARG A 556 -7.90 12.44 2.39
N GLN A 557 -7.43 13.64 2.63
CA GLN A 557 -7.91 14.52 3.68
C GLN A 557 -9.07 15.38 3.16
N ARG A 558 -10.23 15.31 3.84
CA ARG A 558 -11.34 16.22 3.55
C ARG A 558 -11.12 17.57 4.22
N GLU A 559 -11.62 18.63 3.60
CA GLU A 559 -11.65 19.94 4.21
C GLU A 559 -12.44 19.92 5.53
N LYS A 560 -11.93 20.62 6.55
CA LYS A 560 -12.66 20.94 7.76
C LYS A 560 -12.55 22.43 7.99
N LYS A 561 -13.69 23.10 8.08
CA LYS A 561 -13.75 24.52 8.43
C LYS A 561 -13.15 24.76 9.82
N SER A 562 -12.51 25.89 10.00
CA SER A 562 -12.00 26.37 11.26
C SER A 562 -13.15 26.51 12.29
N LYS A 563 -12.92 26.11 13.54
CA LYS A 563 -13.81 26.34 14.69
C LYS A 563 -13.06 27.15 15.74
N PRO A 564 -13.73 27.89 16.64
CA PRO A 564 -13.04 28.70 17.66
C PRO A 564 -12.01 27.90 18.49
N SER A 565 -12.23 26.61 18.69
CA SER A 565 -11.37 25.72 19.47
C SER A 565 -10.40 24.86 18.65
N LYS A 566 -10.51 24.86 17.31
CA LYS A 566 -9.67 23.99 16.44
C LYS A 566 -9.41 24.65 15.11
N PRO A 567 -8.14 24.72 14.65
CA PRO A 567 -7.81 25.22 13.32
C PRO A 567 -8.46 24.35 12.24
N GLY A 568 -8.84 24.96 11.15
CA GLY A 568 -9.35 24.27 9.95
C GLY A 568 -8.26 23.38 9.31
N ARG A 569 -8.69 22.52 8.39
CA ARG A 569 -7.82 21.72 7.54
C ARG A 569 -8.20 21.88 6.09
N ILE A 570 -7.24 22.10 5.22
CA ILE A 570 -7.45 22.12 3.78
C ILE A 570 -7.72 20.71 3.25
N ALA A 571 -8.42 20.61 2.13
CA ALA A 571 -8.55 19.35 1.40
C ALA A 571 -7.20 18.97 0.78
N LEU A 572 -6.77 17.72 0.97
CA LEU A 572 -5.56 17.20 0.34
C LEU A 572 -5.88 15.86 -0.34
N PRO A 573 -5.33 15.59 -1.54
CA PRO A 573 -5.48 14.29 -2.20
C PRO A 573 -4.81 13.19 -1.37
N ALA A 574 -5.15 11.92 -1.67
CA ALA A 574 -4.37 10.80 -1.16
C ALA A 574 -2.93 10.90 -1.68
N ARG A 575 -1.96 10.55 -0.83
CA ARG A 575 -0.54 10.68 -1.14
C ARG A 575 0.30 9.61 -0.47
N THR A 576 1.47 9.37 -1.01
CA THR A 576 2.50 8.55 -0.36
C THR A 576 3.46 9.46 0.40
N ALA A 577 3.54 9.29 1.72
CA ALA A 577 4.48 10.02 2.57
C ALA A 577 5.79 9.24 2.69
N HIS A 578 6.91 9.91 2.41
CA HIS A 578 8.25 9.37 2.66
C HIS A 578 8.66 9.70 4.10
N VAL A 579 8.96 8.68 4.89
CA VAL A 579 9.23 8.82 6.32
C VAL A 579 10.60 8.30 6.70
N ASN A 580 11.24 9.00 7.63
CA ASN A 580 12.45 8.56 8.32
C ASN A 580 12.03 7.76 9.56
N VAL A 581 12.68 6.62 9.79
CA VAL A 581 12.42 5.74 10.92
C VAL A 581 13.67 5.61 11.78
N LYS A 582 13.48 5.81 13.09
CA LYS A 582 14.48 5.64 14.12
C LYS A 582 13.90 4.77 15.21
N TRP A 583 14.69 3.97 15.90
CA TRP A 583 14.21 3.15 17.01
C TRP A 583 15.29 2.93 18.05
N ASP A 584 14.87 2.65 19.27
CA ASP A 584 15.76 2.26 20.35
C ASP A 584 14.98 1.43 21.37
N LYS A 585 15.72 0.71 22.18
CA LYS A 585 15.25 0.04 23.39
C LYS A 585 15.34 1.04 24.54
N VAL A 586 14.25 1.27 25.26
CA VAL A 586 14.16 2.28 26.29
C VAL A 586 13.46 1.75 27.53
N THR A 587 13.78 2.30 28.70
CA THR A 587 13.09 2.01 29.96
C THR A 587 12.24 3.18 30.36
N LEU A 588 10.91 3.00 30.35
CA LEU A 588 9.95 4.03 30.77
C LEU A 588 9.87 4.12 32.29
N SER A 589 10.08 5.31 32.85
CA SER A 589 9.79 5.56 34.25
C SER A 589 8.31 5.67 34.52
N PRO A 590 7.79 5.15 35.65
CA PRO A 590 6.40 5.33 36.03
C PRO A 590 6.09 6.83 36.24
N PRO A 591 4.90 7.30 35.83
CA PRO A 591 4.46 8.66 36.16
C PRO A 591 4.36 8.87 37.66
N ASP A 592 4.72 10.06 38.14
CA ASP A 592 4.59 10.41 39.55
C ASP A 592 3.14 10.79 39.89
N THR A 593 2.27 9.77 39.95
CA THR A 593 0.89 9.90 40.43
C THR A 593 0.66 8.98 41.61
N SER A 594 -0.39 9.23 42.41
CA SER A 594 -0.74 8.36 43.53
C SER A 594 -0.92 6.89 43.15
N GLN A 595 -1.31 6.62 41.89
CA GLN A 595 -1.60 5.28 41.40
C GLN A 595 -0.37 4.57 40.79
N THR A 596 0.60 5.31 40.25
CA THR A 596 1.68 4.75 39.47
C THR A 596 3.06 4.91 40.06
N ARG A 597 3.29 5.79 41.03
CA ARG A 597 4.61 6.08 41.61
C ARG A 597 5.34 4.84 42.17
N ASN A 598 4.59 3.83 42.64
CA ASN A 598 5.14 2.59 43.20
C ASN A 598 5.29 1.46 42.17
N LEU A 599 4.95 1.69 40.89
CA LEU A 599 5.12 0.73 39.85
C LEU A 599 6.61 0.67 39.41
N GLN A 600 7.03 -0.48 38.92
CA GLN A 600 8.39 -0.64 38.44
C GLN A 600 8.54 -0.08 37.02
N PRO A 601 9.69 0.47 36.67
CA PRO A 601 10.01 0.85 35.29
C PRO A 601 9.75 -0.28 34.30
N VAL A 602 9.40 0.06 33.08
CA VAL A 602 9.05 -0.92 32.05
C VAL A 602 9.95 -0.77 30.82
N GLU A 603 10.64 -1.85 30.48
CA GLU A 603 11.48 -1.94 29.32
C GLU A 603 10.63 -2.23 28.06
N ILE A 604 10.80 -1.41 27.02
CA ILE A 604 10.09 -1.51 25.74
C ILE A 604 10.99 -1.07 24.58
N TYR A 605 10.49 -1.22 23.36
CA TYR A 605 11.06 -0.61 22.17
C TYR A 605 10.22 0.58 21.74
N ALA A 606 10.88 1.64 21.29
CA ALA A 606 10.25 2.85 20.81
C ALA A 606 10.70 3.17 19.39
N LEU A 607 9.74 3.52 18.50
CA LEU A 607 10.02 3.95 17.13
C LEU A 607 9.55 5.39 16.93
N SER A 608 10.40 6.23 16.33
CA SER A 608 10.02 7.53 15.79
C SER A 608 9.90 7.43 14.27
N VAL A 609 8.77 7.87 13.76
CA VAL A 609 8.43 7.87 12.32
C VAL A 609 8.06 9.30 11.94
N VAL A 610 8.90 9.95 11.13
CA VAL A 610 8.76 11.37 10.81
C VAL A 610 8.87 11.60 9.32
N GLU A 611 7.92 12.34 8.76
CA GLU A 611 7.99 12.84 7.38
C GLU A 611 8.83 14.13 7.35
N PRO A 612 10.04 14.10 6.74
CA PRO A 612 10.93 15.26 6.76
C PRO A 612 10.48 16.39 5.83
N HIS A 613 9.78 16.03 4.74
CA HIS A 613 9.38 16.97 3.69
C HIS A 613 7.90 16.78 3.33
N PRO A 614 6.97 17.27 4.17
CA PRO A 614 5.56 17.22 3.85
C PRO A 614 5.24 18.17 2.68
N PRO A 615 4.22 17.88 1.85
CA PRO A 615 3.74 18.84 0.86
C PRO A 615 3.27 20.15 1.50
N GLU A 616 3.31 21.24 0.73
CA GLU A 616 2.85 22.55 1.19
C GLU A 616 1.40 22.48 1.70
N GLY A 617 1.15 23.09 2.85
CA GLY A 617 -0.15 23.07 3.53
C GLY A 617 -0.52 21.73 4.22
N ALA A 618 0.30 20.69 4.10
CA ALA A 618 0.11 19.43 4.81
C ALA A 618 0.87 19.43 6.14
N LYS A 619 0.21 18.92 7.19
CA LYS A 619 0.91 18.64 8.45
C LYS A 619 1.80 17.43 8.28
N ALA A 620 3.08 17.54 8.64
CA ALA A 620 4.02 16.41 8.63
C ALA A 620 3.47 15.22 9.41
N LEU A 621 3.60 14.03 8.85
CA LEU A 621 3.31 12.79 9.57
C LEU A 621 4.39 12.60 10.64
N ARG A 622 3.95 12.51 11.89
CA ARG A 622 4.83 12.23 13.04
C ARG A 622 4.17 11.23 13.96
N TRP A 623 4.74 10.05 14.08
CA TRP A 623 4.34 9.02 15.01
C TRP A 623 5.49 8.64 15.91
N VAL A 624 5.20 8.42 17.18
CA VAL A 624 6.05 7.66 18.10
C VAL A 624 5.26 6.42 18.47
N LEU A 625 5.82 5.26 18.23
CA LEU A 625 5.19 3.96 18.51
C LEU A 625 5.98 3.30 19.64
N LEU A 626 5.26 2.76 20.61
CA LEU A 626 5.78 2.00 21.75
C LEU A 626 5.39 0.54 21.57
N THR A 627 6.32 -0.37 21.71
CA THR A 627 6.03 -1.80 21.52
C THR A 627 6.82 -2.68 22.47
N THR A 628 6.20 -3.77 22.87
CA THR A 628 6.87 -4.85 23.62
C THR A 628 7.44 -5.94 22.70
N VAL A 629 7.21 -5.82 21.37
CA VAL A 629 7.83 -6.68 20.38
C VAL A 629 9.30 -6.27 20.21
N PRO A 630 10.27 -7.19 20.30
CA PRO A 630 11.69 -6.86 20.12
C PRO A 630 11.97 -6.27 18.72
N ILE A 631 12.76 -5.18 18.70
CA ILE A 631 13.22 -4.55 17.45
C ILE A 631 14.76 -4.56 17.47
N ARG A 632 15.34 -5.51 16.76
CA ARG A 632 16.80 -5.71 16.67
C ARG A 632 17.35 -5.40 15.28
N SER A 633 16.47 -5.19 14.31
CA SER A 633 16.83 -5.01 12.91
C SER A 633 15.89 -4.04 12.18
N ARG A 634 16.38 -3.49 11.05
CA ARG A 634 15.58 -2.68 10.13
C ARG A 634 14.28 -3.40 9.71
N LYS A 635 14.35 -4.71 9.43
CA LYS A 635 13.20 -5.52 9.02
C LYS A 635 12.10 -5.52 10.09
N GLU A 636 12.49 -5.68 11.36
CA GLU A 636 11.56 -5.69 12.48
C GLU A 636 10.92 -4.32 12.73
N ALA A 637 11.72 -3.23 12.65
CA ALA A 637 11.22 -1.87 12.77
C ALA A 637 10.18 -1.55 11.68
N LEU A 638 10.48 -1.87 10.43
CA LEU A 638 9.57 -1.66 9.31
C LEU A 638 8.33 -2.56 9.40
N ARG A 639 8.44 -3.75 9.97
CA ARG A 639 7.32 -4.64 10.26
C ARG A 639 6.37 -4.01 11.28
N CYS A 640 6.89 -3.52 12.41
CA CYS A 640 6.08 -2.82 13.42
C CYS A 640 5.37 -1.59 12.83
N LEU A 641 6.08 -0.81 11.99
CA LEU A 641 5.46 0.32 11.29
C LEU A 641 4.30 -0.14 10.39
N ARG A 642 4.49 -1.19 9.59
CA ARG A 642 3.46 -1.77 8.73
C ARG A 642 2.25 -2.25 9.55
N TRP A 643 2.45 -2.92 10.67
CA TRP A 643 1.37 -3.34 11.55
C TRP A 643 0.56 -2.14 12.08
N TYR A 644 1.25 -1.06 12.44
CA TYR A 644 0.54 0.13 12.90
C TYR A 644 -0.29 0.79 11.79
N THR A 645 0.16 0.75 10.53
CA THR A 645 -0.66 1.25 9.42
C THR A 645 -1.95 0.46 9.22
N MET A 646 -1.97 -0.83 9.59
CA MET A 646 -3.18 -1.66 9.52
C MET A 646 -4.24 -1.31 10.57
N ARG A 647 -3.91 -0.47 11.56
CA ARG A 647 -4.89 0.01 12.54
C ARG A 647 -6.13 0.63 11.89
N TRP A 648 -6.00 1.20 10.70
CA TRP A 648 -7.13 1.72 9.92
C TRP A 648 -8.21 0.69 9.58
N ARG A 649 -7.92 -0.60 9.64
CA ARG A 649 -8.89 -1.66 9.37
C ARG A 649 -10.09 -1.61 10.32
N ILE A 650 -9.88 -1.26 11.59
CA ILE A 650 -10.97 -1.13 12.55
C ILE A 650 -11.85 0.10 12.24
N GLU A 651 -11.26 1.20 11.76
CA GLU A 651 -12.02 2.39 11.33
C GLU A 651 -12.84 2.10 10.05
N GLU A 652 -12.31 1.28 9.13
CA GLU A 652 -13.07 0.79 7.97
C GLU A 652 -14.25 -0.06 8.42
N TRP A 653 -14.05 -0.95 9.37
CA TRP A 653 -15.12 -1.76 9.94
C TRP A 653 -16.16 -0.92 10.67
N HIS A 654 -15.75 0.03 11.53
CA HIS A 654 -16.67 0.97 12.18
C HIS A 654 -17.48 1.77 11.15
N ARG A 655 -16.88 2.17 10.05
CA ARG A 655 -17.59 2.88 8.97
C ARG A 655 -18.64 1.99 8.31
N VAL A 656 -18.33 0.73 8.01
CA VAL A 656 -19.31 -0.22 7.47
C VAL A 656 -20.44 -0.44 8.47
N LEU A 657 -20.13 -0.60 9.75
CA LEU A 657 -21.10 -0.79 10.81
C LEU A 657 -22.03 0.43 10.96
N LYS A 658 -21.48 1.65 11.01
CA LYS A 658 -22.27 2.89 11.21
C LYS A 658 -22.98 3.34 9.94
N SER A 659 -22.28 3.40 8.81
CA SER A 659 -22.84 3.96 7.56
C SER A 659 -23.36 2.89 6.60
N GLY A 660 -22.90 1.65 6.69
CA GLY A 660 -23.35 0.54 5.84
C GLY A 660 -24.53 -0.21 6.48
N CYS A 661 -24.44 -0.54 7.76
CA CYS A 661 -25.50 -1.24 8.50
C CYS A 661 -26.48 -0.27 9.22
N HIS A 662 -26.17 1.03 9.23
CA HIS A 662 -26.99 2.09 9.83
C HIS A 662 -27.37 1.84 11.29
N ILE A 663 -26.45 1.34 12.11
CA ILE A 663 -26.75 0.93 13.51
C ILE A 663 -27.26 2.06 14.38
N GLU A 664 -26.88 3.32 14.12
CA GLU A 664 -27.35 4.50 14.87
C GLU A 664 -28.83 4.82 14.54
N SER A 665 -29.42 4.17 13.52
CA SER A 665 -30.86 4.28 13.23
C SER A 665 -31.72 3.31 14.03
N HIS A 666 -31.14 2.35 14.75
CA HIS A 666 -31.88 1.38 15.55
C HIS A 666 -32.78 2.04 16.59
N GLN A 667 -33.97 1.47 16.77
CA GLN A 667 -35.01 1.99 17.68
C GLN A 667 -35.34 0.94 18.74
N HIS A 668 -34.60 1.00 19.87
CA HIS A 668 -34.85 0.16 21.03
C HIS A 668 -34.96 1.00 22.28
N HIS A 669 -35.68 0.47 23.30
CA HIS A 669 -36.00 1.19 24.53
C HIS A 669 -34.88 1.14 25.57
N THR A 670 -33.86 0.31 25.41
CA THR A 670 -32.74 0.21 26.33
C THR A 670 -31.42 0.03 25.63
N ALA A 671 -30.34 0.49 26.26
CA ALA A 671 -28.96 0.30 25.80
C ALA A 671 -28.60 -1.18 25.61
N ASP A 672 -29.05 -2.08 26.48
CA ASP A 672 -28.80 -3.53 26.38
C ASP A 672 -29.42 -4.13 25.11
N ARG A 673 -30.63 -3.71 24.76
CA ARG A 673 -31.29 -4.13 23.53
C ARG A 673 -30.54 -3.63 22.28
N LEU A 674 -30.07 -2.37 22.32
CA LEU A 674 -29.21 -1.83 21.29
C LEU A 674 -27.93 -2.64 21.15
N ALA A 675 -27.24 -2.95 22.25
CA ALA A 675 -26.02 -3.72 22.26
C ALA A 675 -26.19 -5.12 21.65
N ARG A 676 -27.31 -5.82 21.97
CA ARG A 676 -27.62 -7.14 21.39
C ARG A 676 -27.83 -7.05 19.88
N ALA A 677 -28.61 -6.08 19.40
CA ALA A 677 -28.85 -5.87 17.99
C ALA A 677 -27.55 -5.54 17.24
N ILE A 678 -26.74 -4.60 17.80
CA ILE A 678 -25.47 -4.18 17.21
C ILE A 678 -24.44 -5.33 17.14
N CYS A 679 -24.46 -6.30 18.06
CA CYS A 679 -23.59 -7.48 17.98
C CYS A 679 -23.87 -8.33 16.73
N ILE A 680 -25.14 -8.44 16.31
CA ILE A 680 -25.50 -9.13 15.06
C ILE A 680 -24.99 -8.35 13.86
N ASP A 681 -25.24 -7.04 13.84
CA ASP A 681 -24.74 -6.14 12.77
C ASP A 681 -23.21 -6.12 12.69
N ALA A 682 -22.51 -6.27 13.80
CA ALA A 682 -21.05 -6.25 13.88
C ALA A 682 -20.40 -7.38 13.09
N VAL A 683 -20.96 -8.58 13.14
CA VAL A 683 -20.50 -9.74 12.36
C VAL A 683 -20.83 -9.57 10.88
N ILE A 684 -22.01 -9.04 10.59
CA ILE A 684 -22.43 -8.76 9.20
C ILE A 684 -21.53 -7.67 8.59
N ALA A 685 -21.24 -6.60 9.33
CA ALA A 685 -20.34 -5.53 8.90
C ALA A 685 -18.91 -6.04 8.65
N TRP A 686 -18.43 -6.98 9.49
CA TRP A 686 -17.15 -7.65 9.25
C TRP A 686 -17.17 -8.42 7.93
N ARG A 687 -18.23 -9.19 7.65
CA ARG A 687 -18.34 -9.94 6.39
C ARG A 687 -18.38 -9.02 5.19
N VAL A 688 -19.16 -7.95 5.24
CA VAL A 688 -19.24 -6.91 4.17
C VAL A 688 -17.86 -6.28 3.93
N MET A 689 -17.15 -5.87 5.00
CA MET A 689 -15.81 -5.31 4.89
C MET A 689 -14.83 -6.31 4.29
N LEU A 690 -14.86 -7.58 4.72
CA LEU A 690 -14.01 -8.64 4.20
C LEU A 690 -14.20 -8.81 2.69
N LEU A 691 -15.45 -8.92 2.22
CA LEU A 691 -15.77 -9.07 0.80
C LEU A 691 -15.31 -7.87 -0.02
N ALA A 692 -15.58 -6.66 0.46
CA ALA A 692 -15.15 -5.42 -0.20
C ALA A 692 -13.61 -5.31 -0.28
N LEU A 693 -12.91 -5.73 0.78
CA LEU A 693 -11.46 -5.73 0.82
C LEU A 693 -10.86 -6.74 -0.16
N LEU A 694 -11.34 -7.98 -0.13
CA LEU A 694 -10.83 -9.05 -0.99
C LEU A 694 -11.12 -8.77 -2.47
N GLY A 695 -12.30 -8.26 -2.81
CA GLY A 695 -12.63 -7.83 -4.17
C GLY A 695 -11.74 -6.70 -4.69
N ARG A 696 -11.22 -5.84 -3.80
CA ARG A 696 -10.30 -4.77 -4.15
C ARG A 696 -8.84 -5.23 -4.23
N GLU A 697 -8.39 -6.07 -3.30
CA GLU A 697 -6.99 -6.46 -3.17
C GLU A 697 -6.64 -7.73 -3.97
N ILE A 698 -7.62 -8.62 -4.19
CA ILE A 698 -7.46 -9.87 -4.94
C ILE A 698 -8.65 -10.05 -5.89
N PRO A 699 -8.84 -9.19 -6.87
CA PRO A 699 -10.01 -9.25 -7.77
C PRO A 699 -10.07 -10.54 -8.60
N GLU A 700 -8.96 -11.23 -8.77
CA GLU A 700 -8.86 -12.50 -9.49
C GLU A 700 -9.16 -13.74 -8.62
N MET A 701 -9.51 -13.56 -7.35
CA MET A 701 -9.83 -14.68 -6.45
C MET A 701 -11.07 -15.41 -6.92
N PRO A 702 -11.06 -16.77 -6.97
CA PRO A 702 -12.26 -17.54 -7.25
C PRO A 702 -13.38 -17.23 -6.25
N CYS A 703 -14.56 -16.88 -6.75
CA CYS A 703 -15.69 -16.51 -5.88
C CYS A 703 -16.20 -17.68 -5.03
N GLU A 704 -15.97 -18.91 -5.47
CA GLU A 704 -16.33 -20.15 -4.77
C GLU A 704 -15.68 -20.29 -3.40
N LEU A 705 -14.60 -19.57 -3.14
CA LEU A 705 -13.95 -19.52 -1.82
C LEU A 705 -14.78 -18.79 -0.76
N LEU A 706 -15.68 -17.90 -1.19
CA LEU A 706 -16.46 -17.02 -0.32
C LEU A 706 -17.97 -17.17 -0.48
N PHE A 707 -18.41 -17.67 -1.63
CA PHE A 707 -19.82 -17.78 -2.03
C PHE A 707 -20.16 -19.20 -2.41
N SER A 708 -21.39 -19.60 -2.19
CA SER A 708 -21.90 -20.87 -2.67
C SER A 708 -21.99 -20.89 -4.20
N SER A 709 -21.97 -22.07 -4.79
CA SER A 709 -22.09 -22.23 -6.26
C SER A 709 -23.35 -21.57 -6.85
N TRP A 710 -24.41 -21.44 -6.06
CA TRP A 710 -25.62 -20.74 -6.47
C TRP A 710 -25.39 -19.21 -6.49
N GLU A 711 -24.79 -18.66 -5.44
CA GLU A 711 -24.45 -17.22 -5.36
C GLU A 711 -23.46 -16.83 -6.47
N CYS A 712 -22.46 -17.67 -6.75
CA CYS A 712 -21.51 -17.42 -7.85
C CYS A 712 -22.26 -17.32 -9.20
N ARG A 713 -23.16 -18.24 -9.52
CA ARG A 713 -23.98 -18.17 -10.74
C ARG A 713 -24.87 -16.91 -10.79
N LEU A 714 -25.35 -16.44 -9.64
CA LEU A 714 -26.12 -15.20 -9.57
C LEU A 714 -25.24 -13.98 -9.84
N LEU A 715 -24.06 -13.92 -9.24
CA LEU A 715 -23.08 -12.86 -9.46
C LEU A 715 -22.65 -12.77 -10.92
N GLU A 716 -22.40 -13.89 -11.59
CA GLU A 716 -22.08 -13.94 -13.02
C GLU A 716 -23.20 -13.34 -13.89
N ARG A 717 -24.45 -13.61 -13.54
CA ARG A 717 -25.62 -13.05 -14.26
C ARG A 717 -25.82 -11.55 -13.99
N LEU A 718 -25.46 -11.07 -12.82
CA LEU A 718 -25.60 -9.66 -12.44
C LEU A 718 -24.46 -8.81 -13.00
N GLN A 719 -23.29 -9.37 -13.26
CA GLN A 719 -22.12 -8.65 -13.76
C GLN A 719 -22.39 -7.81 -15.02
N PRO A 720 -23.08 -8.28 -16.06
CA PRO A 720 -23.42 -7.46 -17.23
C PRO A 720 -24.34 -6.30 -16.91
N LEU A 721 -25.28 -6.46 -15.95
CA LEU A 721 -26.23 -5.43 -15.55
C LEU A 721 -25.54 -4.30 -14.78
N VAL A 722 -24.64 -4.62 -13.87
CA VAL A 722 -23.83 -3.64 -13.11
C VAL A 722 -22.86 -2.89 -14.03
N ALA A 723 -22.27 -3.57 -15.02
CA ALA A 723 -21.45 -2.94 -16.03
C ALA A 723 -22.25 -1.97 -16.91
N ALA A 724 -23.50 -2.29 -17.26
CA ALA A 724 -24.40 -1.42 -18.01
C ALA A 724 -24.81 -0.17 -17.21
N ASP A 725 -25.09 -0.29 -15.91
CA ASP A 725 -25.46 0.82 -15.02
C ASP A 725 -24.28 1.77 -14.75
N THR A 726 -23.06 1.26 -14.66
CA THR A 726 -21.85 2.13 -14.58
C THR A 726 -21.61 2.91 -15.86
N MET A 727 -22.06 2.41 -17.01
CA MET A 727 -21.98 3.10 -18.30
C MET A 727 -23.07 4.19 -18.44
N THR A 728 -24.20 4.09 -17.79
CA THR A 728 -25.29 5.06 -17.87
C THR A 728 -25.20 6.25 -16.92
N GLY A 729 -24.16 6.33 -16.09
CA GLY A 729 -23.84 7.51 -15.28
C GLY A 729 -24.83 7.83 -14.15
N LYS A 730 -25.74 6.94 -13.80
CA LYS A 730 -26.57 7.06 -12.60
C LYS A 730 -25.76 6.62 -11.38
N LYS A 731 -25.26 7.60 -10.63
CA LYS A 731 -24.75 7.40 -9.27
C LYS A 731 -25.90 6.98 -8.36
N ASN A 732 -26.17 5.72 -8.26
CA ASN A 732 -26.89 5.17 -7.13
C ASN A 732 -25.84 4.60 -6.16
N CYS A 733 -25.74 5.25 -4.99
CA CYS A 733 -24.97 4.78 -3.86
C CYS A 733 -25.52 3.40 -3.44
N ALA A 734 -24.72 2.34 -3.61
CA ALA A 734 -24.85 1.12 -2.84
C ALA A 734 -23.84 1.15 -1.70
#